data_5c7a449c0c00f0824bdaff41a5e4ce51
#
_entry.id   5c7a449c0c00f0824bdaff41a5e4ce51
#
_cell.length_a   1.000
_cell.length_b   1.000
_cell.length_c   1.000
_cell.angle_alpha   90.00
_cell.angle_beta   90.00
_cell.angle_gamma   90.00
#
_symmetry.space_group_name_H-M   'P 1'
#
loop_
_entity.id
_entity.type
_entity.pdbx_description
1 polymer ?
#
loop_
_entity_poly.entity_id
_entity_poly.type
_entity_poly.pdbx_seq_one_letter_code
_entity_poly.pdbx_strand_id
1 'polypeptide(L)'
;MINELCGMFTGNNPIPLTGVELRADIAGRGARVKVIQNFLNAEDKAIEAVYKFPLPEGAAICGFRALIDDRIIIGEIEDRDTAFALYDKALSKGDGAYLLDEERPNIFTMSVGNLPPGKKACIELEYVTLMETNGRETRFFLPTTIAPRYTPADMPEMDGIPVDEIVNPPFQLQIPYELSVSISVHGADEIDSIRSPSHPVNIAFPKKEAPIVDRYIIVTFAEEKAAMDRDFILTVTYHQVFSNRAFWCRHQDDIFIQVDLCEIADDQLENIKKIAETESKEMVFVLDCSGSMAGSSIEQAKKAIDILLKALPQDSHFNIYRFGSRFEKKFPKCVPYNETNFKEALSYVCSIDADLGGTEILSPLKDIYKSLPTKGRKRHVVLITDGDISNENEVVRIIKKGADHSVLHSVGIGYSSNEYLIRQAARVAGGACEFVAPGERIEPKVLRLFQKMASSSISDLHVSNGHHIDHAPAYPFLLKGEAVTLFLKTQDGSLLAKNLTIIGSTGEHEILWNLPLQPLSGANIPIPVLWAKEKIRDIEESTFAENGSRQMNRKKDHLSKDLVSISKQYGVISKNTSYVAIEKRAAIEGDDHEIVLRKVPVMLAKGWGGITAEPIPLYSDKSLSIVCCSIAKPAFMRKAQPMSYFTSDQQDVSDEDILEMPVFLRRSTSALERSISSSDKKQEELMHILSCQQPQGGFIWSRDVADILGLSLEELRAMADQMIVKADCDKHLLFFTMLTIELLTKKFSQFESSWRAIVEKSASWLQNELQRCQPTINGIDLENWIRRI
;
A
#
# COMPACT_ATOMS: atom_id res chain seq x y z
N MET A 1 -44.42 -8.02 10.95
CA MET A 1 -43.14 -8.65 11.07
C MET A 1 -42.67 -9.27 9.76
N ILE A 2 -42.97 -8.69 8.61
CA ILE A 2 -42.46 -9.13 7.29
C ILE A 2 -41.77 -7.95 6.56
N ASN A 3 -41.81 -6.74 7.10
CA ASN A 3 -41.28 -5.52 6.43
C ASN A 3 -39.85 -5.08 6.84
N GLU A 4 -39.11 -5.90 7.58
CA GLU A 4 -37.70 -5.59 7.96
C GLU A 4 -36.66 -6.44 7.24
N LEU A 5 -37.05 -7.32 6.32
CA LEU A 5 -36.12 -8.13 5.48
C LEU A 5 -35.98 -7.55 4.06
N CYS A 6 -35.75 -6.24 3.92
CA CYS A 6 -35.30 -5.68 2.65
C CYS A 6 -33.78 -5.90 2.47
N GLY A 7 -33.36 -7.17 2.46
CA GLY A 7 -32.04 -7.56 2.00
C GLY A 7 -31.98 -7.59 0.47
N MET A 8 -30.92 -7.10 -0.13
CA MET A 8 -30.68 -7.33 -1.55
C MET A 8 -30.37 -8.81 -1.80
N PHE A 9 -30.79 -9.31 -2.94
CA PHE A 9 -30.68 -10.73 -3.31
C PHE A 9 -29.64 -10.91 -4.42
N THR A 10 -28.88 -12.00 -4.39
CA THR A 10 -28.14 -12.51 -5.57
C THR A 10 -29.13 -13.28 -6.44
N GLY A 11 -29.65 -12.62 -7.48
CA GLY A 11 -30.82 -13.11 -8.13
C GLY A 11 -32.06 -12.97 -7.19
N ASN A 12 -32.75 -14.09 -6.89
CA ASN A 12 -33.90 -14.09 -5.97
C ASN A 12 -33.58 -14.61 -4.55
N ASN A 13 -32.30 -14.85 -4.21
CA ASN A 13 -31.94 -15.48 -2.93
C ASN A 13 -31.31 -14.48 -1.96
N PRO A 14 -31.57 -14.60 -0.62
CA PRO A 14 -30.98 -13.73 0.37
C PRO A 14 -29.47 -13.92 0.49
N ILE A 15 -28.75 -12.82 0.73
CA ILE A 15 -27.32 -12.84 1.02
C ILE A 15 -27.11 -13.23 2.49
N PRO A 16 -26.37 -14.33 2.77
CA PRO A 16 -26.26 -14.85 4.14
C PRO A 16 -25.39 -14.00 5.07
N LEU A 17 -24.44 -13.20 4.57
CA LEU A 17 -23.61 -12.31 5.39
C LEU A 17 -24.43 -11.05 5.75
N THR A 18 -24.55 -10.75 7.06
CA THR A 18 -25.37 -9.65 7.57
C THR A 18 -24.57 -8.48 8.13
N GLY A 19 -23.27 -8.66 8.38
CA GLY A 19 -22.40 -7.59 8.85
C GLY A 19 -20.99 -8.09 9.16
N VAL A 20 -20.05 -7.16 9.12
CA VAL A 20 -18.65 -7.36 9.51
C VAL A 20 -18.30 -6.36 10.60
N GLU A 21 -17.69 -6.83 11.69
CA GLU A 21 -17.20 -5.97 12.77
C GLU A 21 -15.71 -6.17 12.93
N LEU A 22 -14.97 -5.07 13.03
CA LEU A 22 -13.55 -5.06 13.33
C LEU A 22 -13.31 -4.47 14.71
N ARG A 23 -12.57 -5.20 15.55
CA ARG A 23 -12.01 -4.71 16.81
C ARG A 23 -10.49 -4.80 16.75
N ALA A 24 -9.79 -3.71 17.07
CA ALA A 24 -8.35 -3.71 17.07
C ALA A 24 -7.78 -3.05 18.32
N ASP A 25 -6.66 -3.60 18.81
CA ASP A 25 -5.81 -3.02 19.83
C ASP A 25 -4.47 -2.67 19.22
N ILE A 26 -4.15 -1.38 19.17
CA ILE A 26 -2.90 -0.85 18.61
C ILE A 26 -2.01 -0.43 19.77
N ALA A 27 -0.76 -0.94 19.80
CA ALA A 27 0.26 -0.57 20.76
C ALA A 27 1.61 -0.37 20.06
N GLY A 28 2.09 0.87 20.01
CA GLY A 28 3.30 1.22 19.26
C GLY A 28 3.16 0.84 17.79
N ARG A 29 4.03 -0.05 17.30
CA ARG A 29 4.04 -0.53 15.91
C ARG A 29 3.18 -1.78 15.70
N GLY A 30 2.63 -2.37 16.72
CA GLY A 30 1.89 -3.61 16.61
C GLY A 30 0.38 -3.40 16.69
N ALA A 31 -0.36 -4.24 15.97
CA ALA A 31 -1.81 -4.32 16.07
C ALA A 31 -2.27 -5.77 16.24
N ARG A 32 -3.20 -5.97 17.17
CA ARG A 32 -3.98 -7.20 17.33
C ARG A 32 -5.39 -6.91 16.86
N VAL A 33 -5.87 -7.69 15.91
CA VAL A 33 -7.13 -7.42 15.23
C VAL A 33 -8.03 -8.64 15.29
N LYS A 34 -9.27 -8.42 15.63
CA LYS A 34 -10.36 -9.40 15.58
C LYS A 34 -11.36 -8.97 14.52
N VAL A 35 -11.62 -9.83 13.54
CA VAL A 35 -12.65 -9.66 12.53
C VAL A 35 -13.80 -10.62 12.86
N ILE A 36 -14.99 -10.08 12.95
CA ILE A 36 -16.21 -10.80 13.31
C ILE A 36 -17.16 -10.72 12.10
N GLN A 37 -17.50 -11.88 11.55
CA GLN A 37 -18.40 -12.02 10.40
C GLN A 37 -19.70 -12.68 10.86
N ASN A 38 -20.82 -12.00 10.66
CA ASN A 38 -22.14 -12.46 11.10
C ASN A 38 -22.92 -13.02 9.92
N PHE A 39 -23.27 -14.31 9.97
CA PHE A 39 -24.07 -15.00 8.97
C PHE A 39 -25.45 -15.33 9.49
N LEU A 40 -26.45 -15.29 8.61
CA LEU A 40 -27.84 -15.69 8.87
C LEU A 40 -28.36 -16.48 7.68
N ASN A 41 -28.85 -17.68 7.92
CA ASN A 41 -29.64 -18.39 6.94
C ASN A 41 -31.11 -17.95 7.02
N ALA A 42 -31.58 -17.17 6.07
CA ALA A 42 -32.95 -16.71 5.97
C ALA A 42 -33.82 -17.61 5.04
N GLU A 43 -33.25 -18.70 4.55
CA GLU A 43 -33.92 -19.66 3.66
C GLU A 43 -34.58 -20.82 4.46
N ASP A 44 -35.37 -21.64 3.77
CA ASP A 44 -36.06 -22.80 4.31
C ASP A 44 -35.24 -24.09 4.25
N LYS A 45 -34.07 -24.06 3.58
CA LYS A 45 -33.11 -25.18 3.46
C LYS A 45 -31.80 -24.82 4.14
N ALA A 46 -31.01 -25.86 4.46
CA ALA A 46 -29.64 -25.65 4.92
C ALA A 46 -28.77 -25.08 3.80
N ILE A 47 -27.90 -24.12 4.14
CA ILE A 47 -27.01 -23.48 3.17
C ILE A 47 -25.54 -23.71 3.50
N GLU A 48 -24.71 -23.65 2.46
CA GLU A 48 -23.28 -23.41 2.54
C GLU A 48 -23.00 -21.98 2.06
N ALA A 49 -22.55 -21.12 2.96
CA ALA A 49 -22.19 -19.76 2.62
C ALA A 49 -20.67 -19.65 2.38
N VAL A 50 -20.26 -19.14 1.22
CA VAL A 50 -18.85 -18.94 0.87
C VAL A 50 -18.60 -17.44 0.67
N TYR A 51 -17.69 -16.89 1.48
CA TYR A 51 -17.32 -15.48 1.47
C TYR A 51 -15.82 -15.30 1.26
N LYS A 52 -15.43 -14.55 0.22
CA LYS A 52 -14.05 -14.17 -0.05
C LYS A 52 -13.79 -12.75 0.48
N PHE A 53 -12.67 -12.57 1.16
CA PHE A 53 -12.28 -11.28 1.74
C PHE A 53 -10.76 -11.13 1.80
N PRO A 54 -10.24 -9.89 1.72
CA PRO A 54 -8.82 -9.61 1.82
C PRO A 54 -8.39 -9.40 3.28
N LEU A 55 -7.11 -9.67 3.58
CA LEU A 55 -6.42 -9.23 4.80
C LEU A 55 -5.11 -8.55 4.43
N PRO A 56 -4.50 -7.72 5.33
CA PRO A 56 -3.20 -7.12 5.08
C PRO A 56 -2.10 -8.17 4.83
N GLU A 57 -1.13 -7.85 3.98
CA GLU A 57 -0.03 -8.77 3.62
C GLU A 57 0.78 -9.26 4.83
N GLY A 58 0.97 -8.41 5.84
CA GLY A 58 1.65 -8.77 7.08
C GLY A 58 0.78 -9.48 8.13
N ALA A 59 -0.49 -9.78 7.85
CA ALA A 59 -1.40 -10.39 8.82
C ALA A 59 -0.98 -11.84 9.15
N ALA A 60 -0.68 -12.11 10.42
CA ALA A 60 -0.47 -13.45 10.95
C ALA A 60 -1.76 -13.92 11.64
N ILE A 61 -2.59 -14.68 10.92
CA ILE A 61 -3.82 -15.23 11.49
C ILE A 61 -3.44 -16.27 12.55
N CYS A 62 -3.87 -16.05 13.78
CA CYS A 62 -3.50 -16.87 14.95
C CYS A 62 -4.70 -17.32 15.77
N GLY A 63 -5.92 -17.09 15.32
CA GLY A 63 -7.14 -17.54 15.96
C GLY A 63 -8.31 -17.65 15.00
N PHE A 64 -9.05 -18.73 15.13
CA PHE A 64 -10.28 -18.99 14.37
C PHE A 64 -11.30 -19.70 15.25
N ARG A 65 -12.49 -19.15 15.34
CA ARG A 65 -13.59 -19.77 16.08
C ARG A 65 -14.96 -19.44 15.48
N ALA A 66 -15.88 -20.40 15.59
CA ALA A 66 -17.27 -20.23 15.22
C ALA A 66 -18.16 -20.23 16.49
N LEU A 67 -19.06 -19.26 16.58
CA LEU A 67 -20.06 -19.17 17.64
C LEU A 67 -21.42 -19.43 17.01
N ILE A 68 -22.05 -20.51 17.45
CA ILE A 68 -23.35 -20.96 16.95
C ILE A 68 -24.29 -21.13 18.14
N ASP A 69 -25.35 -20.35 18.18
CA ASP A 69 -26.19 -20.21 19.37
C ASP A 69 -25.29 -19.88 20.59
N ASP A 70 -25.25 -20.72 21.62
CA ASP A 70 -24.40 -20.53 22.82
C ASP A 70 -23.11 -21.38 22.81
N ARG A 71 -22.75 -21.99 21.67
CA ARG A 71 -21.60 -22.90 21.56
C ARG A 71 -20.45 -22.22 20.86
N ILE A 72 -19.26 -22.39 21.41
CA ILE A 72 -17.98 -21.94 20.81
C ILE A 72 -17.26 -23.16 20.27
N ILE A 73 -16.95 -23.14 18.98
CA ILE A 73 -16.18 -24.18 18.30
C ILE A 73 -14.87 -23.56 17.88
N ILE A 74 -13.77 -24.09 18.43
CA ILE A 74 -12.43 -23.57 18.12
C ILE A 74 -11.93 -24.32 16.89
N GLY A 75 -11.41 -23.57 15.91
CA GLY A 75 -10.79 -24.14 14.74
C GLY A 75 -9.37 -24.62 14.99
N GLU A 76 -9.00 -25.71 14.37
CA GLU A 76 -7.67 -26.30 14.38
C GLU A 76 -6.99 -26.13 13.02
N ILE A 77 -5.68 -25.90 13.01
CA ILE A 77 -4.91 -25.86 11.75
C ILE A 77 -4.57 -27.28 11.32
N GLU A 78 -4.94 -27.59 10.09
CA GLU A 78 -4.61 -28.84 9.42
C GLU A 78 -3.89 -28.61 8.09
N ASP A 79 -3.22 -29.63 7.60
CA ASP A 79 -2.79 -29.69 6.19
C ASP A 79 -4.00 -29.41 5.29
N ARG A 80 -3.81 -28.60 4.24
CA ARG A 80 -4.89 -28.07 3.40
C ARG A 80 -5.82 -29.16 2.88
N ASP A 81 -5.27 -30.21 2.27
CA ASP A 81 -6.07 -31.31 1.71
C ASP A 81 -6.82 -32.07 2.81
N THR A 82 -6.18 -32.25 3.97
CA THR A 82 -6.80 -32.87 5.15
C THR A 82 -7.95 -32.01 5.69
N ALA A 83 -7.78 -30.71 5.79
CA ALA A 83 -8.80 -29.78 6.25
C ALA A 83 -10.05 -29.81 5.35
N PHE A 84 -9.85 -29.78 4.03
CA PHE A 84 -10.94 -29.92 3.04
C PHE A 84 -11.64 -31.26 3.16
N ALA A 85 -10.91 -32.37 3.28
CA ALA A 85 -11.51 -33.70 3.46
C ALA A 85 -12.30 -33.83 4.77
N LEU A 86 -11.86 -33.17 5.86
CA LEU A 86 -12.58 -33.12 7.14
C LEU A 86 -13.86 -32.29 7.00
N TYR A 87 -13.79 -31.15 6.31
CA TYR A 87 -14.91 -30.29 6.02
C TYR A 87 -15.99 -31.01 5.20
N ASP A 88 -15.63 -31.61 4.07
CA ASP A 88 -16.57 -32.37 3.20
C ASP A 88 -17.21 -33.55 3.92
N LYS A 89 -16.41 -34.27 4.75
CA LYS A 89 -16.91 -35.37 5.57
C LYS A 89 -17.91 -34.91 6.63
N ALA A 90 -17.72 -33.71 7.20
CA ALA A 90 -18.65 -33.15 8.15
C ALA A 90 -19.95 -32.72 7.44
N LEU A 91 -19.84 -32.06 6.28
CA LEU A 91 -21.00 -31.69 5.45
C LEU A 91 -21.87 -32.91 5.10
N SER A 92 -21.25 -33.98 4.62
CA SER A 92 -21.95 -35.22 4.22
C SER A 92 -22.64 -35.93 5.39
N LYS A 93 -22.26 -35.64 6.65
CA LYS A 93 -22.90 -36.18 7.87
C LYS A 93 -23.99 -35.28 8.43
N GLY A 94 -24.23 -34.11 7.87
CA GLY A 94 -25.14 -33.12 8.42
C GLY A 94 -24.54 -32.31 9.58
N ASP A 95 -23.25 -32.50 9.90
CA ASP A 95 -22.54 -31.70 10.90
C ASP A 95 -22.33 -30.27 10.40
N GLY A 96 -22.28 -29.29 11.30
CA GLY A 96 -21.84 -27.94 10.97
C GLY A 96 -20.34 -27.95 10.73
N ALA A 97 -19.88 -27.33 9.64
CA ALA A 97 -18.46 -27.26 9.29
C ALA A 97 -18.07 -25.84 8.89
N TYR A 98 -16.91 -25.41 9.35
CA TYR A 98 -16.38 -24.07 9.12
C TYR A 98 -14.93 -24.19 8.67
N LEU A 99 -14.61 -23.59 7.51
CA LEU A 99 -13.29 -23.68 6.89
C LEU A 99 -12.78 -22.27 6.55
N LEU A 100 -11.55 -21.96 6.98
CA LEU A 100 -10.84 -20.78 6.57
C LEU A 100 -9.59 -21.19 5.79
N ASP A 101 -9.52 -20.77 4.54
CA ASP A 101 -8.44 -21.11 3.61
C ASP A 101 -7.81 -19.85 3.01
N GLU A 102 -6.47 -19.82 2.87
CA GLU A 102 -5.77 -18.82 2.07
C GLU A 102 -5.73 -19.28 0.61
N GLU A 103 -6.71 -18.86 -0.17
CA GLU A 103 -6.83 -19.26 -1.58
C GLU A 103 -5.68 -18.71 -2.41
N ARG A 104 -5.29 -17.49 -2.12
CA ARG A 104 -4.17 -16.74 -2.72
C ARG A 104 -3.55 -15.81 -1.68
N PRO A 105 -2.33 -15.33 -1.92
CA PRO A 105 -1.74 -14.37 -0.99
C PRO A 105 -2.70 -13.24 -0.66
N ASN A 106 -2.97 -13.03 0.62
CA ASN A 106 -3.87 -12.03 1.19
C ASN A 106 -5.36 -12.17 0.89
N ILE A 107 -5.80 -13.17 0.12
CA ILE A 107 -7.21 -13.43 -0.17
C ILE A 107 -7.64 -14.73 0.51
N PHE A 108 -8.58 -14.61 1.40
CA PHE A 108 -9.09 -15.69 2.23
C PHE A 108 -10.52 -16.07 1.83
N THR A 109 -10.81 -17.34 1.90
CA THR A 109 -12.14 -17.90 1.69
C THR A 109 -12.66 -18.47 3.02
N MET A 110 -13.80 -17.96 3.48
CA MET A 110 -14.56 -18.48 4.59
C MET A 110 -15.72 -19.31 4.07
N SER A 111 -15.77 -20.59 4.43
CA SER A 111 -16.89 -21.48 4.15
C SER A 111 -17.64 -21.79 5.44
N VAL A 112 -18.94 -21.51 5.47
CA VAL A 112 -19.86 -21.79 6.57
C VAL A 112 -20.87 -22.82 6.09
N GLY A 113 -20.59 -24.08 6.37
CA GLY A 113 -21.33 -25.23 5.84
C GLY A 113 -22.41 -25.75 6.77
N ASN A 114 -23.49 -26.29 6.19
CA ASN A 114 -24.66 -26.79 6.90
C ASN A 114 -25.26 -25.81 7.89
N LEU A 115 -25.37 -24.52 7.53
CA LEU A 115 -26.07 -23.54 8.36
C LEU A 115 -27.60 -23.79 8.25
N PRO A 116 -28.28 -24.21 9.33
CA PRO A 116 -29.70 -24.61 9.26
C PRO A 116 -30.61 -23.38 9.03
N PRO A 117 -31.84 -23.59 8.55
CA PRO A 117 -32.85 -22.55 8.40
C PRO A 117 -33.04 -21.71 9.66
N GLY A 118 -33.06 -20.38 9.51
CA GLY A 118 -33.24 -19.41 10.59
C GLY A 118 -32.09 -19.31 11.60
N LYS A 119 -31.00 -20.05 11.45
CA LYS A 119 -29.87 -20.02 12.37
C LYS A 119 -28.85 -18.94 12.00
N LYS A 120 -28.15 -18.43 13.05
CA LYS A 120 -27.06 -17.50 12.95
C LYS A 120 -25.74 -18.21 13.23
N ALA A 121 -24.68 -17.81 12.47
CA ALA A 121 -23.31 -18.17 12.76
C ALA A 121 -22.49 -16.89 12.87
N CYS A 122 -21.74 -16.75 13.97
CA CYS A 122 -20.77 -15.66 14.14
C CYS A 122 -19.38 -16.27 14.05
N ILE A 123 -18.62 -15.85 13.04
CA ILE A 123 -17.26 -16.32 12.79
C ILE A 123 -16.30 -15.24 13.27
N GLU A 124 -15.41 -15.60 14.19
CA GLU A 124 -14.34 -14.72 14.67
C GLU A 124 -13.00 -15.24 14.17
N LEU A 125 -12.25 -14.39 13.49
CA LEU A 125 -10.85 -14.61 13.19
C LEU A 125 -10.00 -13.56 13.89
N GLU A 126 -8.83 -13.97 14.34
CA GLU A 126 -7.88 -13.09 15.03
C GLU A 126 -6.54 -13.12 14.30
N TYR A 127 -5.99 -11.94 14.05
CA TYR A 127 -4.64 -11.82 13.50
C TYR A 127 -3.83 -10.75 14.23
N VAL A 128 -2.51 -10.87 14.13
CA VAL A 128 -1.57 -9.85 14.57
C VAL A 128 -0.74 -9.37 13.39
N THR A 129 -0.36 -8.09 13.41
CA THR A 129 0.44 -7.49 12.34
C THR A 129 1.33 -6.39 12.90
N LEU A 130 2.43 -6.10 12.20
CA LEU A 130 3.22 -4.89 12.41
C LEU A 130 2.77 -3.83 11.41
N MET A 131 2.48 -2.64 11.92
CA MET A 131 2.10 -1.50 11.10
C MET A 131 3.32 -0.91 10.37
N GLU A 132 3.11 -0.43 9.16
CA GLU A 132 4.09 0.38 8.48
C GLU A 132 4.45 1.60 9.31
N THR A 133 5.75 1.88 9.38
CA THR A 133 6.27 3.01 10.15
C THR A 133 7.16 3.86 9.27
N ASN A 134 6.90 5.15 9.25
CA ASN A 134 7.71 6.13 8.53
C ASN A 134 7.98 7.34 9.45
N GLY A 135 9.19 7.42 9.97
CA GLY A 135 9.55 8.40 10.99
C GLY A 135 8.65 8.30 12.23
N ARG A 136 7.82 9.32 12.47
CA ARG A 136 6.86 9.38 13.58
C ARG A 136 5.47 8.82 13.28
N GLU A 137 5.20 8.43 12.05
CA GLU A 137 3.88 7.96 11.63
C GLU A 137 3.83 6.45 11.55
N THR A 138 2.75 5.84 12.07
CA THR A 138 2.36 4.46 11.80
C THR A 138 1.05 4.45 11.01
N ARG A 139 0.94 3.49 10.12
CA ARG A 139 -0.23 3.32 9.26
C ARG A 139 -0.88 1.97 9.51
N PHE A 140 -2.06 1.99 10.11
CA PHE A 140 -2.95 0.84 10.16
C PHE A 140 -3.76 0.77 8.87
N PHE A 141 -3.73 -0.39 8.22
CA PHE A 141 -4.38 -0.64 6.94
C PHE A 141 -5.26 -1.88 7.04
N LEU A 142 -6.52 -1.77 6.65
CA LEU A 142 -7.46 -2.86 6.53
C LEU A 142 -8.05 -2.86 5.13
N PRO A 143 -7.71 -3.83 4.28
CA PRO A 143 -8.37 -4.00 3.00
C PRO A 143 -9.81 -4.51 3.25
N THR A 144 -10.77 -3.95 2.57
CA THR A 144 -12.21 -4.28 2.73
C THR A 144 -12.86 -4.81 1.47
N THR A 145 -12.25 -4.55 0.31
CA THR A 145 -12.77 -4.95 -0.99
C THR A 145 -11.70 -5.65 -1.82
N ILE A 146 -12.12 -6.45 -2.78
CA ILE A 146 -11.26 -7.12 -3.75
C ILE A 146 -11.48 -6.46 -5.10
N ALA A 147 -10.43 -5.93 -5.73
CA ALA A 147 -10.57 -5.43 -7.10
C ALA A 147 -10.77 -6.58 -8.10
N PRO A 148 -11.62 -6.40 -9.12
CA PRO A 148 -11.74 -7.36 -10.21
C PRO A 148 -10.42 -7.52 -10.94
N ARG A 149 -9.88 -8.75 -10.99
CA ARG A 149 -8.58 -9.04 -11.56
C ARG A 149 -8.65 -9.36 -13.04
N TYR A 150 -7.73 -8.81 -13.81
CA TYR A 150 -7.56 -9.14 -15.21
C TYR A 150 -7.05 -10.57 -15.38
N THR A 151 -7.78 -11.37 -16.13
CA THR A 151 -7.39 -12.73 -16.52
C THR A 151 -7.16 -12.75 -18.03
N PRO A 152 -5.95 -13.12 -18.54
CA PRO A 152 -5.69 -13.25 -19.96
C PRO A 152 -6.65 -14.25 -20.61
N ALA A 153 -7.12 -13.93 -21.82
CA ALA A 153 -8.14 -14.72 -22.52
C ALA A 153 -7.67 -16.12 -22.95
N ASP A 154 -6.36 -16.37 -22.94
CA ASP A 154 -5.70 -17.63 -23.32
C ASP A 154 -5.33 -18.51 -22.10
N MET A 155 -5.71 -18.11 -20.88
CA MET A 155 -5.53 -18.96 -19.70
C MET A 155 -6.40 -20.22 -19.80
N PRO A 156 -5.80 -21.42 -19.58
CA PRO A 156 -6.57 -22.66 -19.63
C PRO A 156 -7.57 -22.71 -18.45
N GLU A 157 -8.73 -23.33 -18.71
CA GLU A 157 -9.67 -23.66 -17.62
C GLU A 157 -8.99 -24.57 -16.58
N MET A 158 -9.30 -24.35 -15.31
CA MET A 158 -8.90 -25.26 -14.22
C MET A 158 -10.11 -26.10 -13.83
N ASP A 159 -9.98 -27.42 -13.96
CA ASP A 159 -11.04 -28.40 -13.65
C ASP A 159 -12.37 -28.12 -14.39
N GLY A 160 -12.29 -27.57 -15.60
CA GLY A 160 -13.46 -27.21 -16.43
C GLY A 160 -14.20 -25.96 -15.98
N ILE A 161 -13.61 -25.16 -15.07
CA ILE A 161 -14.14 -23.86 -14.63
C ILE A 161 -13.24 -22.76 -15.20
N PRO A 162 -13.81 -21.70 -15.80
CA PRO A 162 -13.05 -20.54 -16.24
C PRO A 162 -12.26 -19.96 -15.10
N VAL A 163 -10.97 -19.65 -15.32
CA VAL A 163 -10.08 -19.08 -14.29
C VAL A 163 -10.66 -17.77 -13.71
N ASP A 164 -11.37 -16.99 -14.52
CA ASP A 164 -12.04 -15.77 -14.07
C ASP A 164 -13.08 -16.03 -12.95
N GLU A 165 -13.85 -17.10 -13.04
CA GLU A 165 -14.85 -17.48 -12.01
C GLU A 165 -14.21 -18.00 -10.72
N ILE A 166 -12.99 -18.56 -10.83
CA ILE A 166 -12.20 -19.02 -9.68
C ILE A 166 -11.56 -17.80 -9.00
N VAL A 167 -10.98 -16.92 -9.81
CA VAL A 167 -10.17 -15.79 -9.35
C VAL A 167 -11.03 -14.67 -8.76
N ASN A 168 -12.17 -14.35 -9.38
CA ASN A 168 -13.02 -13.23 -8.99
C ASN A 168 -14.26 -13.71 -8.19
N PRO A 169 -14.56 -13.11 -7.01
CA PRO A 169 -15.84 -13.30 -6.34
C PRO A 169 -16.96 -12.66 -7.16
N PRO A 170 -18.24 -12.99 -6.89
CA PRO A 170 -19.35 -12.22 -7.43
C PRO A 170 -19.26 -10.76 -6.96
N PHE A 171 -19.40 -9.80 -7.88
CA PHE A 171 -19.36 -8.37 -7.54
C PHE A 171 -20.75 -7.75 -7.64
N GLN A 172 -21.02 -6.80 -6.72
CA GLN A 172 -22.24 -5.98 -6.72
C GLN A 172 -21.87 -4.50 -6.46
N LEU A 173 -22.68 -3.59 -7.03
CA LEU A 173 -22.54 -2.14 -6.79
C LEU A 173 -22.96 -1.74 -5.37
N GLN A 174 -23.92 -2.48 -4.79
CA GLN A 174 -24.42 -2.31 -3.42
C GLN A 174 -24.63 -3.68 -2.79
N ILE A 175 -24.21 -3.82 -1.55
CA ILE A 175 -24.36 -5.01 -0.72
C ILE A 175 -25.17 -4.67 0.53
N PRO A 176 -25.92 -5.63 1.12
CA PRO A 176 -26.77 -5.38 2.30
C PRO A 176 -25.99 -5.41 3.62
N TYR A 177 -24.72 -5.75 3.63
CA TYR A 177 -23.91 -5.80 4.85
C TYR A 177 -22.87 -4.66 4.85
N GLU A 178 -22.52 -4.22 6.05
CA GLU A 178 -21.66 -3.07 6.31
C GLU A 178 -20.57 -3.43 7.31
N LEU A 179 -19.52 -2.62 7.35
CA LEU A 179 -18.41 -2.70 8.30
C LEU A 179 -18.64 -1.75 9.48
N SER A 180 -18.47 -2.26 10.71
CA SER A 180 -18.26 -1.44 11.91
C SER A 180 -16.84 -1.58 12.43
N VAL A 181 -16.29 -0.50 13.00
CA VAL A 181 -14.89 -0.45 13.47
C VAL A 181 -14.83 0.09 14.89
N SER A 182 -14.06 -0.59 15.76
CA SER A 182 -13.72 -0.11 17.10
C SER A 182 -12.23 -0.38 17.36
N ILE A 183 -11.42 0.67 17.41
CA ILE A 183 -9.97 0.58 17.57
C ILE A 183 -9.55 1.27 18.86
N SER A 184 -8.84 0.54 19.73
CA SER A 184 -8.18 1.07 20.93
C SER A 184 -6.71 1.36 20.60
N VAL A 185 -6.29 2.63 20.65
CA VAL A 185 -4.90 3.04 20.45
C VAL A 185 -4.29 3.36 21.79
N HIS A 186 -3.35 2.49 22.23
CA HIS A 186 -2.68 2.61 23.53
C HIS A 186 -1.56 3.65 23.48
N GLY A 187 -1.20 4.22 24.66
CA GLY A 187 -0.15 5.24 24.76
C GLY A 187 -0.63 6.63 24.37
N ALA A 188 -1.83 7.01 24.81
CA ALA A 188 -2.46 8.30 24.48
C ALA A 188 -1.56 9.53 24.71
N ASP A 189 -0.67 9.48 25.72
CA ASP A 189 0.27 10.56 26.06
C ASP A 189 1.44 10.68 25.05
N GLU A 190 1.69 9.66 24.24
CA GLU A 190 2.75 9.63 23.21
C GLU A 190 2.25 10.05 21.83
N ILE A 191 0.92 10.19 21.66
CA ILE A 191 0.25 10.41 20.37
C ILE A 191 0.03 11.91 20.15
N ASP A 192 0.56 12.41 19.05
CA ASP A 192 0.39 13.78 18.56
C ASP A 192 -0.96 13.94 17.83
N SER A 193 -1.27 13.04 16.91
CA SER A 193 -2.53 13.09 16.14
C SER A 193 -2.94 11.73 15.59
N ILE A 194 -4.25 11.58 15.38
CA ILE A 194 -4.84 10.42 14.68
C ILE A 194 -5.72 10.95 13.55
N ARG A 195 -5.62 10.37 12.36
CA ARG A 195 -6.44 10.73 11.20
C ARG A 195 -6.76 9.53 10.33
N SER A 196 -7.88 9.58 9.65
CA SER A 196 -8.24 8.62 8.60
C SER A 196 -8.47 9.36 7.28
N PRO A 197 -7.65 9.09 6.24
CA PRO A 197 -7.86 9.69 4.91
C PRO A 197 -9.00 9.01 4.14
N SER A 198 -9.38 7.78 4.51
CA SER A 198 -10.35 6.96 3.78
C SER A 198 -11.79 7.13 4.27
N HIS A 199 -11.99 7.31 5.58
CA HIS A 199 -13.32 7.38 6.21
C HIS A 199 -13.38 8.47 7.28
N PRO A 200 -14.52 9.15 7.44
CA PRO A 200 -14.75 10.00 8.61
C PRO A 200 -14.77 9.15 9.89
N VAL A 201 -14.03 9.58 10.92
CA VAL A 201 -13.93 8.86 12.20
C VAL A 201 -14.22 9.76 13.39
N ASN A 202 -14.78 9.18 14.46
CA ASN A 202 -14.88 9.76 15.78
C ASN A 202 -13.66 9.31 16.60
N ILE A 203 -13.03 10.25 17.31
CA ILE A 203 -11.85 9.99 18.13
C ILE A 203 -12.20 10.42 19.57
N ALA A 204 -12.27 9.45 20.48
CA ALA A 204 -12.57 9.66 21.88
C ALA A 204 -11.30 9.50 22.73
N PHE A 205 -10.86 10.60 23.36
CA PHE A 205 -9.70 10.63 24.24
C PHE A 205 -10.04 10.14 25.64
N PRO A 206 -9.12 9.46 26.35
CA PRO A 206 -9.35 9.01 27.72
C PRO A 206 -9.48 10.20 28.68
N LYS A 207 -10.19 10.00 29.80
CA LYS A 207 -10.20 10.98 30.90
C LYS A 207 -8.79 11.12 31.49
N LYS A 208 -8.37 12.34 31.83
CA LYS A 208 -7.04 12.62 32.41
C LYS A 208 -6.76 11.87 33.72
N GLU A 209 -7.81 11.53 34.45
CA GLU A 209 -7.72 10.83 35.74
C GLU A 209 -7.68 9.30 35.60
N ALA A 210 -7.79 8.76 34.38
CA ALA A 210 -7.75 7.32 34.15
C ALA A 210 -6.34 6.75 34.49
N PRO A 211 -6.25 5.55 35.07
CA PRO A 211 -4.98 4.86 35.26
C PRO A 211 -4.20 4.75 33.94
N ILE A 212 -2.86 4.78 34.01
CA ILE A 212 -2.01 4.74 32.79
C ILE A 212 -2.34 3.53 31.91
N VAL A 213 -2.67 2.39 32.51
CA VAL A 213 -3.01 1.15 31.81
C VAL A 213 -4.32 1.29 31.00
N ASP A 214 -5.23 2.17 31.43
CA ASP A 214 -6.52 2.40 30.80
C ASP A 214 -6.53 3.65 29.90
N ARG A 215 -5.36 4.26 29.64
CA ARG A 215 -5.24 5.43 28.77
C ARG A 215 -5.06 5.02 27.31
N TYR A 216 -6.18 4.71 26.68
CA TYR A 216 -6.25 4.46 25.23
C TYR A 216 -7.26 5.39 24.57
N ILE A 217 -6.99 5.71 23.33
CA ILE A 217 -7.87 6.50 22.47
C ILE A 217 -8.76 5.52 21.71
N ILE A 218 -10.08 5.77 21.72
CA ILE A 218 -11.03 4.94 20.95
C ILE A 218 -11.31 5.63 19.62
N VAL A 219 -11.18 4.86 18.53
CA VAL A 219 -11.50 5.32 17.18
C VAL A 219 -12.65 4.47 16.63
N THR A 220 -13.72 5.11 16.18
CA THR A 220 -14.88 4.48 15.53
C THR A 220 -15.24 5.25 14.26
N PHE A 221 -16.06 4.69 13.37
CA PHE A 221 -16.61 5.48 12.27
C PHE A 221 -17.49 6.64 12.81
N ALA A 222 -17.56 7.72 12.04
CA ALA A 222 -18.43 8.87 12.37
C ALA A 222 -19.91 8.49 12.25
N GLU A 223 -20.27 7.65 11.28
CA GLU A 223 -21.51 6.87 11.22
C GLU A 223 -21.20 5.50 11.82
N GLU A 224 -22.14 4.87 12.52
CA GLU A 224 -21.88 3.59 13.23
C GLU A 224 -21.29 2.51 12.30
N LYS A 225 -21.61 2.58 11.02
CA LYS A 225 -21.20 1.62 9.99
C LYS A 225 -20.76 2.34 8.70
N ALA A 226 -19.97 1.66 7.90
CA ALA A 226 -19.52 2.12 6.59
C ALA A 226 -19.69 1.04 5.52
N ALA A 227 -19.89 1.46 4.27
CA ALA A 227 -19.88 0.58 3.12
C ALA A 227 -18.47 0.00 2.91
N MET A 228 -18.38 -1.26 2.47
CA MET A 228 -17.12 -1.94 2.16
C MET A 228 -16.69 -1.68 0.71
N ASP A 229 -16.71 -0.41 0.31
CA ASP A 229 -16.38 0.05 -1.05
C ASP A 229 -14.93 0.57 -1.20
N ARG A 230 -14.20 0.65 -0.10
CA ARG A 230 -12.81 1.13 -0.05
C ARG A 230 -12.09 0.67 1.21
N ASP A 231 -10.78 0.57 1.15
CA ASP A 231 -9.96 0.18 2.27
C ASP A 231 -10.03 1.20 3.42
N PHE A 232 -9.99 0.68 4.66
CA PHE A 232 -9.92 1.54 5.84
C PHE A 232 -8.46 1.81 6.21
N ILE A 233 -8.14 3.08 6.39
CA ILE A 233 -6.79 3.55 6.71
C ILE A 233 -6.85 4.43 7.94
N LEU A 234 -5.97 4.15 8.92
CA LEU A 234 -5.76 4.99 10.09
C LEU A 234 -4.28 5.34 10.21
N THR A 235 -3.96 6.62 10.27
CA THR A 235 -2.61 7.11 10.50
C THR A 235 -2.52 7.64 11.92
N VAL A 236 -1.57 7.11 12.70
CA VAL A 236 -1.25 7.57 14.05
C VAL A 236 0.12 8.25 14.00
N THR A 237 0.18 9.51 14.39
CA THR A 237 1.41 10.29 14.48
C THR A 237 1.82 10.40 15.93
N TYR A 238 3.06 10.06 16.24
CA TYR A 238 3.63 10.11 17.60
C TYR A 238 4.45 11.39 17.79
N HIS A 239 4.61 11.84 19.05
CA HIS A 239 5.46 13.00 19.36
C HIS A 239 6.93 12.77 19.00
N GLN A 240 7.41 11.53 19.09
CA GLN A 240 8.79 11.16 18.83
C GLN A 240 8.87 10.04 17.76
N VAL A 241 10.00 9.92 17.09
CA VAL A 241 10.33 8.77 16.26
C VAL A 241 10.53 7.52 17.13
N PHE A 242 10.25 6.36 16.56
CA PHE A 242 10.49 5.10 17.27
C PHE A 242 11.99 4.86 17.42
N SER A 243 12.42 4.57 18.63
CA SER A 243 13.81 4.21 18.92
C SER A 243 14.10 2.74 18.61
N ASN A 244 15.36 2.42 18.37
CA ASN A 244 15.83 1.05 18.24
C ASN A 244 15.62 0.29 19.56
N ARG A 245 14.99 -0.89 19.52
CA ARG A 245 14.60 -1.68 20.70
C ARG A 245 14.77 -3.16 20.45
N ALA A 246 14.97 -3.90 21.53
CA ALA A 246 14.98 -5.36 21.50
C ALA A 246 14.17 -5.92 22.69
N PHE A 247 13.15 -6.72 22.37
CA PHE A 247 12.27 -7.37 23.35
C PHE A 247 12.37 -8.87 23.25
N TRP A 248 12.23 -9.57 24.39
CA TRP A 248 12.24 -11.02 24.39
C TRP A 248 11.08 -11.61 25.19
N CYS A 249 10.66 -12.82 24.81
CA CYS A 249 9.74 -13.65 25.57
C CYS A 249 10.15 -15.13 25.49
N ARG A 250 9.63 -15.95 26.42
CA ARG A 250 9.74 -17.41 26.36
C ARG A 250 8.45 -18.01 25.81
N HIS A 251 8.59 -18.98 24.94
CA HIS A 251 7.49 -19.81 24.47
C HIS A 251 7.96 -21.27 24.39
N GLN A 252 7.35 -22.12 25.21
CA GLN A 252 7.86 -23.48 25.43
C GLN A 252 9.35 -23.45 25.89
N ASP A 253 10.21 -24.21 25.21
CA ASP A 253 11.64 -24.28 25.52
C ASP A 253 12.48 -23.23 24.78
N ASP A 254 11.84 -22.46 23.88
CA ASP A 254 12.51 -21.49 23.02
C ASP A 254 12.40 -20.05 23.58
N ILE A 255 13.40 -19.24 23.28
CA ILE A 255 13.44 -17.80 23.51
C ILE A 255 13.22 -17.11 22.16
N PHE A 256 12.26 -16.21 22.12
CA PHE A 256 11.99 -15.38 20.97
C PHE A 256 12.37 -13.94 21.26
N ILE A 257 13.05 -13.29 20.31
CA ILE A 257 13.49 -11.92 20.42
C ILE A 257 12.96 -11.15 19.22
N GLN A 258 12.34 -10.00 19.46
CA GLN A 258 11.97 -9.02 18.46
C GLN A 258 12.95 -7.87 18.51
N VAL A 259 13.56 -7.51 17.40
CA VAL A 259 14.48 -6.38 17.26
C VAL A 259 13.88 -5.39 16.29
N ASP A 260 13.54 -4.20 16.76
CA ASP A 260 13.06 -3.09 15.91
C ASP A 260 14.23 -2.13 15.67
N LEU A 261 14.60 -1.94 14.40
CA LEU A 261 15.56 -0.95 13.94
C LEU A 261 14.81 0.14 13.18
N CYS A 262 14.81 1.35 13.72
CA CYS A 262 14.04 2.49 13.23
C CYS A 262 14.92 3.70 12.93
N GLU A 263 16.10 3.77 13.55
CA GLU A 263 17.01 4.89 13.45
C GLU A 263 18.43 4.45 13.12
N ILE A 264 19.10 5.26 12.32
CA ILE A 264 20.52 5.15 11.99
C ILE A 264 21.19 6.36 12.63
N ALA A 265 22.30 6.14 13.34
CA ALA A 265 23.04 7.23 13.97
C ALA A 265 23.55 8.27 12.95
N ASP A 266 23.55 9.55 13.33
CA ASP A 266 23.85 10.67 12.40
C ASP A 266 25.25 10.58 11.78
N ASP A 267 26.26 10.12 12.51
CA ASP A 267 27.62 9.91 12.03
C ASP A 267 27.70 8.80 10.95
N GLN A 268 26.86 7.78 11.08
CA GLN A 268 26.73 6.70 10.09
C GLN A 268 25.94 7.17 8.85
N LEU A 269 24.93 8.04 9.04
CA LEU A 269 24.14 8.63 7.96
C LEU A 269 24.98 9.47 6.99
N GLU A 270 25.97 10.22 7.47
CA GLU A 270 26.86 11.01 6.60
C GLU A 270 27.68 10.12 5.65
N ASN A 271 28.17 8.99 6.13
CA ASN A 271 28.91 8.03 5.30
C ASN A 271 27.99 7.39 4.23
N ILE A 272 26.77 7.03 4.60
CA ILE A 272 25.76 6.47 3.68
C ILE A 272 25.41 7.48 2.57
N LYS A 273 25.26 8.76 2.91
CA LYS A 273 25.00 9.84 1.94
C LYS A 273 26.13 9.99 0.92
N LYS A 274 27.38 10.02 1.36
CA LYS A 274 28.55 10.14 0.47
C LYS A 274 28.61 9.01 -0.56
N ILE A 275 28.28 7.78 -0.17
CA ILE A 275 28.24 6.62 -1.07
C ILE A 275 27.13 6.79 -2.10
N ALA A 276 25.91 7.19 -1.67
CA ALA A 276 24.77 7.35 -2.56
C ALA A 276 24.93 8.49 -3.60
N GLU A 277 25.67 9.54 -3.25
CA GLU A 277 25.94 10.70 -4.12
C GLU A 277 26.92 10.37 -5.25
N THR A 278 27.74 9.33 -5.11
CA THR A 278 28.72 8.94 -6.14
C THR A 278 28.15 7.97 -7.18
N GLU A 279 26.98 7.38 -6.95
CA GLU A 279 26.37 6.43 -7.89
C GLU A 279 25.59 7.13 -9.00
N SER A 280 26.04 7.00 -10.24
CA SER A 280 25.27 7.40 -11.42
C SER A 280 24.09 6.44 -11.65
N LYS A 281 22.89 6.98 -11.87
CA LYS A 281 21.64 6.20 -11.93
C LYS A 281 21.04 6.13 -13.33
N GLU A 282 20.44 4.99 -13.64
CA GLU A 282 19.56 4.80 -14.79
C GLU A 282 18.13 4.57 -14.28
N MET A 283 17.20 5.47 -14.60
CA MET A 283 15.82 5.45 -14.09
C MET A 283 14.85 4.99 -15.17
N VAL A 284 14.05 3.99 -14.89
CA VAL A 284 13.00 3.48 -15.78
C VAL A 284 11.65 3.60 -15.09
N PHE A 285 10.80 4.48 -15.58
CA PHE A 285 9.44 4.64 -15.09
C PHE A 285 8.52 3.70 -15.88
N VAL A 286 7.71 2.93 -15.16
CA VAL A 286 6.77 1.95 -15.72
C VAL A 286 5.38 2.29 -15.20
N LEU A 287 4.54 2.84 -16.07
CA LEU A 287 3.22 3.36 -15.73
C LEU A 287 2.12 2.45 -16.24
N ASP A 288 1.24 2.06 -15.35
CA ASP A 288 0.01 1.38 -15.68
C ASP A 288 -0.98 2.35 -16.34
N CYS A 289 -1.47 1.97 -17.51
CA CYS A 289 -2.48 2.68 -18.28
C CYS A 289 -3.67 1.77 -18.60
N SER A 290 -3.91 0.77 -17.75
CA SER A 290 -5.09 -0.09 -17.83
C SER A 290 -6.37 0.67 -17.48
N GLY A 291 -7.52 0.07 -17.80
CA GLY A 291 -8.83 0.70 -17.58
C GLY A 291 -9.14 1.00 -16.10
N SER A 292 -8.60 0.21 -15.15
CA SER A 292 -8.75 0.42 -13.70
C SER A 292 -8.09 1.71 -13.21
N MET A 293 -7.03 2.16 -13.89
CA MET A 293 -6.32 3.41 -13.58
C MET A 293 -7.09 4.68 -14.00
N ALA A 294 -8.22 4.57 -14.70
CA ALA A 294 -8.95 5.75 -15.20
C ALA A 294 -9.39 6.70 -14.08
N GLY A 295 -9.45 8.01 -14.39
CA GLY A 295 -9.85 9.05 -13.45
C GLY A 295 -8.72 9.55 -12.56
N SER A 296 -8.92 9.59 -11.23
CA SER A 296 -7.94 10.17 -10.30
C SER A 296 -6.63 9.41 -10.22
N SER A 297 -6.61 8.09 -10.47
CA SER A 297 -5.42 7.26 -10.37
C SER A 297 -4.40 7.60 -11.46
N ILE A 298 -4.81 7.73 -12.73
CA ILE A 298 -3.91 8.10 -13.83
C ILE A 298 -3.37 9.53 -13.64
N GLU A 299 -4.21 10.47 -13.17
CA GLU A 299 -3.78 11.85 -12.92
C GLU A 299 -2.75 11.93 -11.78
N GLN A 300 -2.94 11.16 -10.71
CA GLN A 300 -1.94 11.04 -9.65
C GLN A 300 -0.64 10.42 -10.17
N ALA A 301 -0.72 9.37 -10.97
CA ALA A 301 0.43 8.71 -11.56
C ALA A 301 1.25 9.65 -12.47
N LYS A 302 0.58 10.48 -13.28
CA LYS A 302 1.23 11.53 -14.10
C LYS A 302 1.96 12.54 -13.22
N LYS A 303 1.33 13.01 -12.14
CA LYS A 303 1.98 13.91 -11.16
C LYS A 303 3.20 13.24 -10.50
N ALA A 304 3.12 11.95 -10.16
CA ALA A 304 4.25 11.22 -9.60
C ALA A 304 5.45 11.24 -10.55
N ILE A 305 5.25 10.91 -11.82
CA ILE A 305 6.33 10.89 -12.82
C ILE A 305 6.88 12.30 -13.05
N ASP A 306 6.04 13.33 -13.11
CA ASP A 306 6.49 14.74 -13.24
C ASP A 306 7.43 15.12 -12.09
N ILE A 307 7.07 14.82 -10.85
CA ILE A 307 7.92 15.09 -9.68
C ILE A 307 9.23 14.30 -9.74
N LEU A 308 9.15 13.01 -10.05
CA LEU A 308 10.34 12.16 -10.14
C LEU A 308 11.29 12.61 -11.26
N LEU A 309 10.77 13.01 -12.42
CA LEU A 309 11.58 13.56 -13.51
C LEU A 309 12.29 14.85 -13.10
N LYS A 310 11.60 15.75 -12.39
CA LYS A 310 12.21 17.00 -11.87
C LYS A 310 13.28 16.74 -10.82
N ALA A 311 13.13 15.69 -10.02
CA ALA A 311 14.06 15.34 -8.96
C ALA A 311 15.32 14.59 -9.46
N LEU A 312 15.38 14.15 -10.73
CA LEU A 312 16.53 13.41 -11.27
C LEU A 312 17.83 14.22 -11.23
N PRO A 313 18.96 13.62 -10.78
CA PRO A 313 20.28 14.20 -10.94
C PRO A 313 20.66 14.44 -12.42
N GLN A 314 21.49 15.45 -12.69
CA GLN A 314 21.84 15.86 -14.07
C GLN A 314 22.58 14.79 -14.87
N ASP A 315 23.34 13.91 -14.24
CA ASP A 315 24.08 12.83 -14.89
C ASP A 315 23.25 11.55 -15.11
N SER A 316 21.95 11.56 -14.73
CA SER A 316 21.06 10.41 -14.86
C SER A 316 20.76 10.08 -16.32
N HIS A 317 20.43 8.80 -16.57
CA HIS A 317 19.76 8.35 -17.79
C HIS A 317 18.35 7.90 -17.44
N PHE A 318 17.37 8.05 -18.35
CA PHE A 318 16.00 7.65 -18.05
C PHE A 318 15.21 7.18 -19.28
N ASN A 319 14.13 6.46 -19.02
CA ASN A 319 13.09 6.12 -19.98
C ASN A 319 11.72 6.03 -19.30
N ILE A 320 10.64 6.09 -20.09
CA ILE A 320 9.27 5.95 -19.65
C ILE A 320 8.60 4.86 -20.47
N TYR A 321 8.05 3.88 -19.78
CA TYR A 321 7.21 2.82 -20.31
C TYR A 321 5.78 3.05 -19.84
N ARG A 322 4.79 2.83 -20.70
CA ARG A 322 3.39 2.69 -20.35
C ARG A 322 2.87 1.33 -20.79
N PHE A 323 2.01 0.73 -20.01
CA PHE A 323 1.50 -0.59 -20.29
C PHE A 323 0.00 -0.72 -19.96
N GLY A 324 -0.62 -1.70 -20.59
CA GLY A 324 -1.97 -2.18 -20.43
C GLY A 324 -2.04 -3.53 -21.11
N SER A 325 -2.94 -3.78 -22.09
CA SER A 325 -2.93 -5.00 -22.94
C SER A 325 -1.68 -5.10 -23.83
N ARG A 326 -0.95 -4.03 -24.02
CA ARG A 326 0.34 -3.92 -24.70
C ARG A 326 1.19 -2.90 -23.95
N PHE A 327 2.48 -2.83 -24.29
CA PHE A 327 3.34 -1.76 -23.76
C PHE A 327 3.93 -0.89 -24.86
N GLU A 328 4.24 0.34 -24.49
CA GLU A 328 4.90 1.32 -25.31
C GLU A 328 6.02 1.99 -24.50
N LYS A 329 7.10 2.40 -25.17
CA LYS A 329 8.20 3.13 -24.54
C LYS A 329 8.47 4.43 -25.25
N LYS A 330 8.72 5.50 -24.48
CA LYS A 330 8.96 6.84 -25.03
C LYS A 330 10.22 6.89 -25.90
N PHE A 331 11.31 6.27 -25.43
CA PHE A 331 12.57 6.23 -26.13
C PHE A 331 12.98 4.79 -26.44
N PRO A 332 13.66 4.49 -27.57
CA PRO A 332 14.14 3.14 -27.88
C PRO A 332 15.08 2.55 -26.83
N LYS A 333 15.87 3.41 -26.15
CA LYS A 333 16.78 3.10 -25.05
C LYS A 333 16.72 4.23 -24.03
N CYS A 334 17.31 4.03 -22.81
CA CYS A 334 17.46 5.10 -21.86
C CYS A 334 18.32 6.24 -22.43
N VAL A 335 17.86 7.48 -22.28
CA VAL A 335 18.50 8.70 -22.81
C VAL A 335 19.08 9.54 -21.66
N PRO A 336 20.14 10.34 -21.89
CA PRO A 336 20.65 11.27 -20.90
C PRO A 336 19.61 12.27 -20.45
N TYR A 337 19.61 12.58 -19.16
CA TYR A 337 18.76 13.63 -18.60
C TYR A 337 19.33 15.01 -19.00
N ASN A 338 18.65 15.67 -19.94
CA ASN A 338 18.95 17.01 -20.42
C ASN A 338 17.65 17.74 -20.75
N GLU A 339 17.74 19.03 -21.02
CA GLU A 339 16.58 19.87 -21.23
C GLU A 339 15.67 19.40 -22.40
N THR A 340 16.27 18.96 -23.51
CA THR A 340 15.53 18.46 -24.68
C THR A 340 14.75 17.19 -24.34
N ASN A 341 15.44 16.18 -23.82
CA ASN A 341 14.84 14.89 -23.46
C ASN A 341 13.80 15.05 -22.34
N PHE A 342 14.05 15.96 -21.38
CA PHE A 342 13.10 16.28 -20.31
C PHE A 342 11.81 16.90 -20.85
N LYS A 343 11.91 17.92 -21.73
CA LYS A 343 10.71 18.55 -22.34
C LYS A 343 9.91 17.54 -23.16
N GLU A 344 10.57 16.68 -23.91
CA GLU A 344 9.90 15.60 -24.67
C GLU A 344 9.21 14.59 -23.75
N ALA A 345 9.86 14.20 -22.65
CA ALA A 345 9.31 13.29 -21.66
C ALA A 345 8.08 13.90 -20.96
N LEU A 346 8.19 15.17 -20.52
CA LEU A 346 7.09 15.86 -19.87
C LEU A 346 5.86 16.01 -20.79
N SER A 347 6.09 16.40 -22.06
CA SER A 347 5.02 16.44 -23.06
C SER A 347 4.36 15.08 -23.27
N TYR A 348 5.17 14.00 -23.26
CA TYR A 348 4.65 12.64 -23.36
C TYR A 348 3.82 12.27 -22.13
N VAL A 349 4.30 12.54 -20.90
CA VAL A 349 3.56 12.25 -19.65
C VAL A 349 2.23 12.97 -19.62
N CYS A 350 2.17 14.24 -20.04
CA CYS A 350 0.91 15.00 -20.15
C CYS A 350 -0.10 14.36 -21.11
N SER A 351 0.37 13.67 -22.16
CA SER A 351 -0.48 13.03 -23.17
C SER A 351 -0.93 11.60 -22.80
N ILE A 352 -0.41 11.04 -21.69
CA ILE A 352 -0.76 9.68 -21.25
C ILE A 352 -2.19 9.68 -20.71
N ASP A 353 -2.93 8.59 -21.01
CA ASP A 353 -4.25 8.30 -20.46
C ASP A 353 -4.37 6.80 -20.18
N ALA A 354 -5.42 6.38 -19.46
CA ALA A 354 -5.76 5.00 -19.16
C ALA A 354 -6.48 4.34 -20.37
N ASP A 355 -5.79 4.25 -21.49
CA ASP A 355 -6.35 3.87 -22.81
C ASP A 355 -5.84 2.51 -23.36
N LEU A 356 -5.03 1.78 -22.57
CA LEU A 356 -4.39 0.54 -23.02
C LEU A 356 -5.12 -0.76 -22.62
N GLY A 357 -6.30 -0.67 -22.01
CA GLY A 357 -7.18 -1.81 -21.74
C GLY A 357 -6.79 -2.64 -20.52
N GLY A 358 -6.38 -3.90 -20.69
CA GLY A 358 -6.02 -4.81 -19.59
C GLY A 358 -4.65 -4.52 -18.96
N THR A 359 -4.18 -5.37 -18.01
CA THR A 359 -2.99 -5.12 -17.19
C THR A 359 -1.91 -6.19 -17.43
N GLU A 360 -1.19 -6.11 -18.57
CA GLU A 360 -0.11 -7.05 -18.94
C GLU A 360 1.27 -6.51 -18.51
N ILE A 361 1.56 -6.59 -17.22
CA ILE A 361 2.78 -6.04 -16.59
C ILE A 361 4.06 -6.83 -16.92
N LEU A 362 3.93 -8.10 -17.28
CA LEU A 362 5.05 -9.00 -17.51
C LEU A 362 5.88 -8.60 -18.74
N SER A 363 5.22 -8.15 -19.79
CA SER A 363 5.82 -7.79 -21.08
C SER A 363 6.80 -6.62 -20.99
N PRO A 364 6.47 -5.46 -20.38
CA PRO A 364 7.41 -4.37 -20.18
C PRO A 364 8.58 -4.76 -19.28
N LEU A 365 8.35 -5.54 -18.21
CA LEU A 365 9.42 -6.00 -17.33
C LEU A 365 10.40 -6.92 -18.05
N LYS A 366 9.91 -7.84 -18.88
CA LYS A 366 10.77 -8.69 -19.73
C LYS A 366 11.62 -7.85 -20.71
N ASP A 367 11.09 -6.79 -21.32
CA ASP A 367 11.85 -5.89 -22.19
C ASP A 367 12.93 -5.12 -21.42
N ILE A 368 12.60 -4.61 -20.24
CA ILE A 368 13.54 -3.86 -19.37
C ILE A 368 14.70 -4.75 -18.92
N TYR A 369 14.42 -5.96 -18.42
CA TYR A 369 15.44 -6.88 -17.90
C TYR A 369 16.21 -7.64 -18.98
N LYS A 370 15.76 -7.60 -20.23
CA LYS A 370 16.50 -8.18 -21.39
C LYS A 370 17.82 -7.47 -21.65
N SER A 371 17.94 -6.20 -21.30
CA SER A 371 19.15 -5.40 -21.48
C SER A 371 19.84 -5.11 -20.15
N LEU A 372 21.16 -5.16 -20.13
CA LEU A 372 21.93 -4.67 -18.98
C LEU A 372 21.79 -3.14 -18.85
N PRO A 373 21.92 -2.60 -17.62
CA PRO A 373 22.00 -1.15 -17.41
C PRO A 373 23.11 -0.50 -18.22
N THR A 374 22.99 0.79 -18.47
CA THR A 374 24.07 1.58 -19.09
C THR A 374 25.35 1.43 -18.25
N LYS A 375 26.48 1.20 -18.91
CA LYS A 375 27.78 0.92 -18.24
C LYS A 375 28.10 1.97 -17.17
N GLY A 376 28.41 1.50 -15.96
CA GLY A 376 28.73 2.33 -14.80
C GLY A 376 27.53 2.94 -14.11
N ARG A 377 26.30 2.49 -14.41
CA ARG A 377 25.05 2.97 -13.77
C ARG A 377 24.29 1.82 -13.11
N LYS A 378 23.66 2.12 -12.00
CA LYS A 378 22.69 1.22 -11.35
C LYS A 378 21.29 1.54 -11.87
N ARG A 379 20.56 0.51 -12.30
CA ARG A 379 19.19 0.69 -12.78
C ARG A 379 18.21 0.72 -11.62
N HIS A 380 17.37 1.74 -11.60
CA HIS A 380 16.21 1.83 -10.74
C HIS A 380 14.95 1.80 -11.60
N VAL A 381 14.05 0.85 -11.35
CA VAL A 381 12.75 0.74 -11.99
C VAL A 381 11.70 1.26 -11.02
N VAL A 382 10.86 2.19 -11.44
CA VAL A 382 9.72 2.70 -10.64
C VAL A 382 8.44 2.23 -11.30
N LEU A 383 7.79 1.27 -10.69
CA LEU A 383 6.51 0.71 -11.13
C LEU A 383 5.37 1.45 -10.45
N ILE A 384 4.43 1.99 -11.24
CA ILE A 384 3.24 2.69 -10.74
C ILE A 384 2.02 1.96 -11.30
N THR A 385 1.20 1.35 -10.44
CA THR A 385 0.08 0.49 -10.84
C THR A 385 -0.91 0.33 -9.68
N ASP A 386 -2.15 -0.07 -9.97
CA ASP A 386 -3.07 -0.63 -8.98
C ASP A 386 -2.83 -2.14 -8.76
N GLY A 387 -2.08 -2.79 -9.67
CA GLY A 387 -1.61 -4.17 -9.53
C GLY A 387 -2.65 -5.26 -9.73
N ASP A 388 -3.77 -4.98 -10.37
CA ASP A 388 -4.86 -5.93 -10.54
C ASP A 388 -4.58 -6.99 -11.63
N ILE A 389 -3.75 -7.97 -11.29
CA ILE A 389 -3.34 -9.08 -12.17
C ILE A 389 -3.56 -10.45 -11.49
N SER A 390 -3.59 -11.50 -12.30
CA SER A 390 -3.75 -12.89 -11.82
C SER A 390 -2.46 -13.72 -11.80
N ASN A 391 -1.37 -13.19 -12.39
CA ASN A 391 -0.08 -13.91 -12.56
C ASN A 391 1.06 -13.31 -11.70
N GLU A 392 0.77 -12.86 -10.49
CA GLU A 392 1.70 -12.19 -9.57
C GLU A 392 3.01 -12.98 -9.38
N ASN A 393 2.92 -14.29 -9.19
CA ASN A 393 4.09 -15.15 -8.98
C ASN A 393 5.09 -15.12 -10.15
N GLU A 394 4.59 -15.04 -11.40
CA GLU A 394 5.45 -14.94 -12.57
C GLU A 394 6.13 -13.57 -12.65
N VAL A 395 5.40 -12.51 -12.33
CA VAL A 395 5.93 -11.15 -12.26
C VAL A 395 7.03 -11.05 -11.20
N VAL A 396 6.77 -11.51 -9.97
CA VAL A 396 7.75 -11.52 -8.87
C VAL A 396 9.01 -12.32 -9.26
N ARG A 397 8.84 -13.45 -9.93
CA ARG A 397 9.97 -14.27 -10.40
C ARG A 397 10.85 -13.54 -11.42
N ILE A 398 10.25 -12.81 -12.36
CA ILE A 398 11.01 -12.01 -13.36
C ILE A 398 11.74 -10.86 -12.68
N ILE A 399 11.10 -10.17 -11.73
CA ILE A 399 11.71 -9.09 -10.93
C ILE A 399 12.90 -9.64 -10.13
N LYS A 400 12.74 -10.76 -9.43
CA LYS A 400 13.81 -11.40 -8.66
C LYS A 400 15.02 -11.78 -9.53
N LYS A 401 14.80 -12.25 -10.77
CA LYS A 401 15.89 -12.52 -11.73
C LYS A 401 16.60 -11.24 -12.20
N GLY A 402 15.91 -10.11 -12.25
CA GLY A 402 16.49 -8.82 -12.62
C GLY A 402 17.20 -8.10 -11.47
N ALA A 403 17.01 -8.55 -10.23
CA ALA A 403 17.49 -7.89 -9.01
C ALA A 403 19.02 -7.80 -8.91
N ASP A 404 19.76 -8.70 -9.57
CA ASP A 404 21.23 -8.66 -9.61
C ASP A 404 21.79 -7.36 -10.24
N HIS A 405 21.00 -6.71 -11.11
CA HIS A 405 21.44 -5.52 -11.87
C HIS A 405 20.49 -4.33 -11.74
N SER A 406 19.36 -4.50 -11.05
CA SER A 406 18.33 -3.47 -10.99
C SER A 406 17.61 -3.51 -9.63
N VAL A 407 17.31 -2.33 -9.08
CA VAL A 407 16.41 -2.18 -7.93
C VAL A 407 15.03 -1.81 -8.46
N LEU A 408 13.96 -2.42 -7.95
CA LEU A 408 12.60 -2.03 -8.32
C LEU A 408 11.90 -1.39 -7.13
N HIS A 409 11.34 -0.23 -7.35
CA HIS A 409 10.47 0.50 -6.43
C HIS A 409 9.05 0.47 -6.96
N SER A 410 8.06 0.47 -6.09
CA SER A 410 6.66 0.37 -6.49
C SER A 410 5.78 1.42 -5.81
N VAL A 411 4.78 1.89 -6.53
CA VAL A 411 3.74 2.79 -6.03
C VAL A 411 2.39 2.18 -6.34
N GLY A 412 1.66 1.79 -5.31
CA GLY A 412 0.28 1.35 -5.40
C GLY A 412 -0.67 2.55 -5.38
N ILE A 413 -1.54 2.69 -6.38
CA ILE A 413 -2.50 3.79 -6.46
C ILE A 413 -3.92 3.23 -6.56
N GLY A 414 -4.87 3.80 -5.80
CA GLY A 414 -6.27 3.46 -5.91
C GLY A 414 -6.93 3.00 -4.60
N TYR A 415 -8.21 2.60 -4.70
CA TYR A 415 -9.04 2.20 -3.54
C TYR A 415 -8.80 0.76 -3.07
N SER A 416 -8.26 -0.10 -3.93
CA SER A 416 -8.05 -1.54 -3.67
C SER A 416 -6.83 -2.06 -4.40
N SER A 417 -5.69 -1.32 -4.28
CA SER A 417 -4.45 -1.75 -4.93
C SER A 417 -3.97 -3.10 -4.39
N ASN A 418 -3.41 -3.93 -5.28
CA ASN A 418 -2.88 -5.25 -4.91
C ASN A 418 -1.64 -5.12 -4.02
N GLU A 419 -1.89 -5.02 -2.68
CA GLU A 419 -0.84 -4.82 -1.67
C GLU A 419 0.27 -5.87 -1.78
N TYR A 420 -0.10 -7.14 -1.96
CA TYR A 420 0.86 -8.23 -2.07
C TYR A 420 1.85 -8.02 -3.23
N LEU A 421 1.34 -7.78 -4.44
CA LEU A 421 2.21 -7.58 -5.61
C LEU A 421 3.11 -6.36 -5.45
N ILE A 422 2.54 -5.22 -5.00
CA ILE A 422 3.25 -3.95 -4.84
C ILE A 422 4.41 -4.12 -3.85
N ARG A 423 4.16 -4.70 -2.66
CA ARG A 423 5.18 -4.93 -1.63
C ARG A 423 6.21 -5.95 -2.07
N GLN A 424 5.76 -7.06 -2.63
CA GLN A 424 6.61 -8.17 -3.03
C GLN A 424 7.55 -7.77 -4.17
N ALA A 425 7.05 -7.00 -5.15
CA ALA A 425 7.86 -6.49 -6.25
C ALA A 425 9.03 -5.63 -5.77
N ALA A 426 8.79 -4.72 -4.82
CA ALA A 426 9.84 -3.91 -4.23
C ALA A 426 10.80 -4.74 -3.36
N ARG A 427 10.27 -5.57 -2.46
CA ARG A 427 11.05 -6.37 -1.50
C ARG A 427 12.05 -7.31 -2.18
N VAL A 428 11.62 -8.09 -3.19
CA VAL A 428 12.52 -9.05 -3.85
C VAL A 428 13.62 -8.40 -4.67
N ALA A 429 13.50 -7.12 -4.98
CA ALA A 429 14.49 -6.33 -5.71
C ALA A 429 15.22 -5.29 -4.82
N GLY A 430 15.05 -5.35 -3.49
CA GLY A 430 15.72 -4.44 -2.54
C GLY A 430 15.30 -2.98 -2.66
N GLY A 431 14.07 -2.71 -3.11
CA GLY A 431 13.52 -1.37 -3.27
C GLY A 431 12.45 -1.03 -2.24
N ALA A 432 11.94 0.21 -2.33
CA ALA A 432 10.88 0.74 -1.48
C ALA A 432 9.52 0.66 -2.16
N CYS A 433 8.45 0.60 -1.36
CA CYS A 433 7.08 0.77 -1.86
C CYS A 433 6.37 1.91 -1.13
N GLU A 434 5.39 2.51 -1.80
CA GLU A 434 4.47 3.51 -1.24
C GLU A 434 3.05 3.23 -1.74
N PHE A 435 2.05 3.56 -0.91
CA PHE A 435 0.64 3.41 -1.27
C PHE A 435 -0.06 4.76 -1.21
N VAL A 436 -0.81 5.07 -2.24
CA VAL A 436 -1.57 6.31 -2.38
C VAL A 436 -3.05 5.97 -2.48
N ALA A 437 -3.75 6.07 -1.35
CA ALA A 437 -5.20 5.90 -1.34
C ALA A 437 -5.88 7.16 -1.89
N PRO A 438 -7.08 7.04 -2.48
CA PRO A 438 -7.88 8.17 -2.88
C PRO A 438 -8.14 9.12 -1.71
N GLY A 439 -7.98 10.42 -1.95
CA GLY A 439 -8.01 11.47 -0.92
C GLY A 439 -6.66 11.75 -0.26
N GLU A 440 -5.65 10.89 -0.45
CA GLU A 440 -4.29 11.19 -0.04
C GLU A 440 -3.53 11.94 -1.15
N ARG A 441 -2.61 12.80 -0.73
CA ARG A 441 -1.72 13.51 -1.66
C ARG A 441 -0.57 12.60 -2.08
N ILE A 442 -0.33 12.50 -3.38
CA ILE A 442 0.74 11.66 -3.91
C ILE A 442 2.13 12.28 -3.71
N GLU A 443 2.21 13.60 -3.74
CA GLU A 443 3.47 14.33 -3.77
C GLU A 443 4.40 14.01 -2.58
N PRO A 444 3.95 14.06 -1.31
CA PRO A 444 4.80 13.71 -0.18
C PRO A 444 5.31 12.26 -0.23
N LYS A 445 4.49 11.34 -0.74
CA LYS A 445 4.82 9.92 -0.83
C LYS A 445 5.87 9.64 -1.90
N VAL A 446 5.72 10.28 -3.07
CA VAL A 446 6.69 10.18 -4.16
C VAL A 446 8.04 10.81 -3.79
N LEU A 447 8.03 11.94 -3.07
CA LEU A 447 9.26 12.55 -2.56
C LEU A 447 9.96 11.66 -1.52
N ARG A 448 9.20 11.01 -0.60
CA ARG A 448 9.76 10.01 0.30
C ARG A 448 10.37 8.83 -0.46
N LEU A 449 9.64 8.30 -1.46
CA LEU A 449 10.16 7.23 -2.31
C LEU A 449 11.48 7.65 -2.96
N PHE A 450 11.54 8.87 -3.52
CA PHE A 450 12.75 9.39 -4.13
C PHE A 450 13.92 9.51 -3.13
N GLN A 451 13.66 9.95 -1.90
CA GLN A 451 14.67 10.00 -0.83
C GLN A 451 15.20 8.60 -0.48
N LYS A 452 14.31 7.59 -0.39
CA LYS A 452 14.70 6.20 -0.20
C LYS A 452 15.55 5.67 -1.36
N MET A 453 15.21 6.04 -2.61
CA MET A 453 15.97 5.72 -3.81
C MET A 453 17.34 6.43 -3.87
N ALA A 454 17.43 7.63 -3.29
CA ALA A 454 18.68 8.38 -3.21
C ALA A 454 19.61 7.91 -2.09
N SER A 455 19.10 7.12 -1.15
CA SER A 455 19.85 6.57 -0.01
C SER A 455 20.31 5.14 -0.32
N SER A 456 21.51 4.77 0.13
CA SER A 456 21.92 3.37 0.12
C SER A 456 21.10 2.60 1.17
N SER A 457 20.62 1.41 0.81
CA SER A 457 20.00 0.48 1.77
C SER A 457 21.05 -0.17 2.65
N ILE A 458 20.70 -0.44 3.89
CA ILE A 458 21.48 -1.30 4.77
C ILE A 458 20.95 -2.71 4.63
N SER A 459 21.78 -3.62 4.17
CA SER A 459 21.48 -5.04 3.97
C SER A 459 22.26 -5.92 4.95
N ASP A 460 22.11 -7.23 4.79
CA ASP A 460 22.84 -8.26 5.56
C ASP A 460 22.73 -8.09 7.08
N LEU A 461 21.53 -7.66 7.53
CA LEU A 461 21.25 -7.49 8.96
C LEU A 461 21.27 -8.84 9.67
N HIS A 462 22.21 -9.01 10.59
CA HIS A 462 22.37 -10.24 11.37
C HIS A 462 22.90 -9.98 12.78
N VAL A 463 22.79 -10.98 13.65
CA VAL A 463 23.31 -10.91 15.03
C VAL A 463 24.80 -11.22 15.04
N SER A 464 25.60 -10.35 15.67
CA SER A 464 27.02 -10.61 15.92
C SER A 464 27.18 -11.80 16.87
N ASN A 465 28.05 -12.75 16.53
CA ASN A 465 28.32 -13.95 17.33
C ASN A 465 27.10 -14.88 17.54
N GLY A 466 26.12 -14.82 16.64
CA GLY A 466 24.87 -15.58 16.72
C GLY A 466 24.98 -17.03 16.24
N HIS A 467 25.84 -17.86 16.86
CA HIS A 467 25.80 -19.30 16.59
C HIS A 467 24.48 -19.87 17.12
N HIS A 468 23.73 -20.59 16.27
CA HIS A 468 22.44 -21.23 16.56
C HIS A 468 21.25 -20.28 16.81
N ILE A 469 21.25 -19.11 16.17
CA ILE A 469 20.08 -18.22 16.13
C ILE A 469 19.38 -18.41 14.80
N ASP A 470 18.12 -18.85 14.83
CA ASP A 470 17.25 -18.86 13.66
C ASP A 470 16.55 -17.49 13.55
N HIS A 471 16.75 -16.79 12.45
CA HIS A 471 16.19 -15.45 12.25
C HIS A 471 15.20 -15.41 11.08
N ALA A 472 14.26 -14.49 11.15
CA ALA A 472 13.30 -14.15 10.11
C ALA A 472 13.03 -12.63 10.13
N PRO A 473 12.89 -11.95 8.98
CA PRO A 473 13.09 -12.47 7.63
C PRO A 473 14.54 -12.85 7.31
N ALA A 474 14.75 -13.73 6.33
CA ALA A 474 16.07 -14.23 5.96
C ALA A 474 16.99 -13.15 5.35
N TYR A 475 16.43 -12.18 4.64
CA TYR A 475 17.15 -11.10 3.96
C TYR A 475 16.54 -9.72 4.30
N PRO A 476 16.64 -9.28 5.55
CA PRO A 476 16.13 -7.98 5.93
C PRO A 476 17.03 -6.87 5.43
N PHE A 477 16.41 -5.75 5.04
CA PHE A 477 17.13 -4.52 4.71
C PHE A 477 16.41 -3.32 5.31
N LEU A 478 17.19 -2.29 5.66
CA LEU A 478 16.67 -1.05 6.25
C LEU A 478 16.87 0.10 5.26
N LEU A 479 15.79 0.79 4.95
CA LEU A 479 15.79 2.04 4.18
C LEU A 479 15.65 3.24 5.13
N LYS A 480 16.21 4.37 4.72
CA LYS A 480 16.12 5.60 5.52
C LYS A 480 14.68 6.01 5.79
N GLY A 481 14.35 6.22 7.06
CA GLY A 481 13.02 6.63 7.53
C GLY A 481 12.02 5.49 7.69
N GLU A 482 12.38 4.27 7.29
CA GLU A 482 11.58 3.08 7.56
C GLU A 482 12.03 2.39 8.84
N ALA A 483 11.21 1.46 9.30
CA ALA A 483 11.55 0.56 10.38
C ALA A 483 11.59 -0.87 9.86
N VAL A 484 12.63 -1.61 10.22
CA VAL A 484 12.71 -3.05 9.97
C VAL A 484 12.67 -3.80 11.29
N THR A 485 11.95 -4.93 11.30
CA THR A 485 11.88 -5.81 12.46
C THR A 485 12.54 -7.15 12.11
N LEU A 486 13.46 -7.60 12.98
CA LEU A 486 14.04 -8.93 12.94
C LEU A 486 13.44 -9.74 14.08
N PHE A 487 13.06 -10.97 13.78
CA PHE A 487 12.65 -11.95 14.78
C PHE A 487 13.72 -13.03 14.89
N LEU A 488 14.14 -13.30 16.11
CA LEU A 488 15.17 -14.29 16.42
C LEU A 488 14.58 -15.38 17.28
N LYS A 489 14.97 -16.62 17.03
CA LYS A 489 14.61 -17.77 17.83
C LYS A 489 15.88 -18.50 18.27
N THR A 490 16.00 -18.79 19.57
CA THR A 490 17.17 -19.47 20.16
C THR A 490 16.79 -20.22 21.41
N GLN A 491 17.63 -21.17 21.82
CA GLN A 491 17.56 -21.84 23.12
C GLN A 491 18.66 -21.37 24.09
N ASP A 492 19.59 -20.53 23.57
CA ASP A 492 20.70 -20.01 24.39
C ASP A 492 20.24 -18.85 25.29
N GLY A 493 19.98 -19.18 26.56
CA GLY A 493 19.63 -18.18 27.59
C GLY A 493 20.77 -17.23 27.99
N SER A 494 22.01 -17.49 27.58
CA SER A 494 23.16 -16.62 27.90
C SER A 494 23.07 -15.26 27.18
N LEU A 495 22.33 -15.17 26.07
CA LEU A 495 22.06 -13.93 25.35
C LEU A 495 21.28 -12.92 26.18
N LEU A 496 20.43 -13.37 27.10
CA LEU A 496 19.59 -12.48 27.93
C LEU A 496 20.36 -11.66 28.93
N ALA A 497 21.61 -12.06 29.26
CA ALA A 497 22.48 -11.36 30.18
C ALA A 497 23.37 -10.28 29.54
N LYS A 498 23.29 -10.11 28.20
CA LYS A 498 24.17 -9.24 27.44
C LYS A 498 23.33 -8.31 26.54
N ASN A 499 23.93 -7.21 26.09
CA ASN A 499 23.35 -6.44 24.99
C ASN A 499 23.42 -7.26 23.69
N LEU A 500 22.38 -7.14 22.90
CA LEU A 500 22.32 -7.74 21.57
C LEU A 500 23.00 -6.80 20.57
N THR A 501 24.01 -7.30 19.84
CA THR A 501 24.69 -6.55 18.79
C THR A 501 24.16 -7.00 17.44
N ILE A 502 23.56 -6.08 16.69
CA ILE A 502 23.15 -6.29 15.31
C ILE A 502 24.17 -5.63 14.39
N ILE A 503 24.53 -6.33 13.31
CA ILE A 503 25.42 -5.84 12.26
C ILE A 503 24.60 -5.73 10.97
N GLY A 504 24.79 -4.65 10.25
CA GLY A 504 24.31 -4.48 8.86
C GLY A 504 25.41 -3.91 8.00
N SER A 505 25.28 -4.00 6.68
CA SER A 505 26.25 -3.47 5.75
C SER A 505 25.64 -2.51 4.73
N THR A 506 26.40 -1.52 4.32
CA THR A 506 26.13 -0.67 3.16
C THR A 506 27.32 -0.68 2.25
N GLY A 507 27.35 -1.64 1.31
CA GLY A 507 28.52 -1.89 0.48
C GLY A 507 29.71 -2.39 1.30
N GLU A 508 30.78 -1.56 1.44
CA GLU A 508 32.00 -1.93 2.18
C GLU A 508 31.99 -1.47 3.67
N HIS A 509 30.95 -0.77 4.11
CA HIS A 509 30.87 -0.23 5.49
C HIS A 509 29.90 -1.04 6.36
N GLU A 510 30.37 -1.43 7.52
CA GLU A 510 29.55 -2.06 8.56
C GLU A 510 28.91 -1.02 9.49
N ILE A 511 27.67 -1.28 9.85
CA ILE A 511 26.87 -0.50 10.79
C ILE A 511 26.52 -1.39 11.97
N LEU A 512 26.66 -0.85 13.19
CA LEU A 512 26.51 -1.60 14.43
C LEU A 512 25.43 -0.96 15.31
N TRP A 513 24.49 -1.79 15.78
CA TRP A 513 23.54 -1.44 16.84
C TRP A 513 23.78 -2.30 18.07
N ASN A 514 23.90 -1.68 19.23
CA ASN A 514 24.07 -2.36 20.51
C ASN A 514 22.84 -2.11 21.39
N LEU A 515 21.97 -3.10 21.51
CA LEU A 515 20.63 -2.96 22.10
C LEU A 515 20.50 -3.74 23.40
N PRO A 516 19.99 -3.12 24.48
CA PRO A 516 19.63 -3.84 25.69
C PRO A 516 18.40 -4.71 25.45
N LEU A 517 18.47 -5.96 25.88
CA LEU A 517 17.34 -6.90 25.80
C LEU A 517 16.37 -6.65 26.98
N GLN A 518 15.14 -6.32 26.65
CA GLN A 518 14.09 -6.08 27.62
C GLN A 518 13.05 -7.23 27.61
N PRO A 519 12.60 -7.68 28.79
CA PRO A 519 11.50 -8.64 28.82
C PRO A 519 10.22 -7.98 28.28
N LEU A 520 9.50 -8.71 27.43
CA LEU A 520 8.23 -8.23 26.92
C LEU A 520 7.20 -8.24 28.05
N SER A 521 6.73 -7.06 28.49
CA SER A 521 5.73 -6.91 29.53
C SER A 521 4.39 -6.47 28.96
N GLY A 522 3.29 -7.09 29.36
CA GLY A 522 1.93 -6.69 29.02
C GLY A 522 1.57 -6.86 27.55
N ALA A 523 2.18 -7.82 26.86
CA ALA A 523 2.15 -7.86 25.43
C ALA A 523 0.84 -8.37 24.85
N ASN A 524 0.19 -7.54 24.07
CA ASN A 524 -0.87 -7.92 23.17
C ASN A 524 -0.36 -8.57 21.86
N ILE A 525 0.98 -8.58 21.62
CA ILE A 525 1.58 -9.03 20.35
C ILE A 525 2.46 -10.25 20.62
N PRO A 526 2.07 -11.45 20.16
CA PRO A 526 2.84 -12.67 20.36
C PRO A 526 4.03 -12.74 19.38
N ILE A 527 5.25 -12.47 19.85
CA ILE A 527 6.49 -12.55 19.06
C ILE A 527 6.64 -13.92 18.33
N PRO A 528 6.33 -15.08 18.97
CA PRO A 528 6.43 -16.37 18.29
C PRO A 528 5.56 -16.49 17.04
N VAL A 529 4.36 -15.88 17.06
CA VAL A 529 3.43 -15.88 15.92
C VAL A 529 3.97 -15.04 14.78
N LEU A 530 4.52 -13.86 15.08
CA LEU A 530 5.14 -12.98 14.07
C LEU A 530 6.40 -13.61 13.48
N TRP A 531 7.27 -14.23 14.32
CA TRP A 531 8.41 -15.00 13.83
C TRP A 531 7.96 -16.11 12.87
N ALA A 532 6.94 -16.86 13.23
CA ALA A 532 6.42 -17.95 12.40
C ALA A 532 5.87 -17.44 11.06
N LYS A 533 5.14 -16.32 11.04
CA LYS A 533 4.64 -15.69 9.81
C LYS A 533 5.80 -15.30 8.88
N GLU A 534 6.83 -14.63 9.43
CA GLU A 534 8.00 -14.25 8.63
C GLU A 534 8.77 -15.47 8.11
N LYS A 535 8.89 -16.51 8.93
CA LYS A 535 9.54 -17.76 8.52
C LYS A 535 8.76 -18.51 7.43
N ILE A 536 7.45 -18.56 7.53
CA ILE A 536 6.56 -19.08 6.49
C ILE A 536 6.79 -18.32 5.19
N ARG A 537 6.79 -16.98 5.24
CA ARG A 537 7.04 -16.13 4.07
C ARG A 537 8.40 -16.41 3.43
N ASP A 538 9.49 -16.50 4.22
CA ASP A 538 10.83 -16.82 3.72
C ASP A 538 10.86 -18.15 2.96
N ILE A 539 10.20 -19.18 3.50
CA ILE A 539 10.10 -20.49 2.85
C ILE A 539 9.32 -20.38 1.53
N GLU A 540 8.20 -19.69 1.53
CA GLU A 540 7.38 -19.46 0.33
C GLU A 540 8.14 -18.71 -0.75
N GLU A 541 8.84 -17.63 -0.40
CA GLU A 541 9.67 -16.84 -1.32
C GLU A 541 10.88 -17.62 -1.87
N SER A 542 11.42 -18.55 -1.09
CA SER A 542 12.51 -19.41 -1.57
C SER A 542 12.08 -20.29 -2.75
N THR A 543 10.79 -20.62 -2.85
CA THR A 543 10.25 -21.44 -3.94
C THR A 543 10.14 -20.72 -5.27
N PHE A 544 10.18 -19.37 -5.32
CA PHE A 544 10.12 -18.58 -6.57
C PHE A 544 11.41 -18.66 -7.40
N ALA A 545 12.54 -19.03 -6.81
CA ALA A 545 13.85 -18.93 -7.45
C ALA A 545 14.19 -20.07 -8.44
N GLU A 546 13.42 -21.16 -8.49
CA GLU A 546 13.93 -22.41 -9.03
C GLU A 546 13.04 -23.09 -10.10
N ASN A 547 13.62 -23.52 -11.23
CA ASN A 547 12.97 -24.30 -12.30
C ASN A 547 13.26 -25.80 -12.19
N GLY A 548 12.22 -26.60 -12.34
CA GLY A 548 12.03 -28.02 -12.24
C GLY A 548 13.16 -29.01 -12.57
N SER A 549 13.86 -29.51 -11.55
CA SER A 549 14.56 -30.80 -11.61
C SER A 549 13.96 -31.77 -10.57
N ARG A 550 14.24 -33.11 -10.71
CA ARG A 550 13.78 -34.11 -9.71
C ARG A 550 14.28 -33.82 -8.28
N GLN A 551 15.44 -33.22 -8.13
CA GLN A 551 16.00 -32.78 -6.85
C GLN A 551 15.15 -31.65 -6.25
N MET A 552 14.60 -30.81 -7.09
CA MET A 552 13.76 -29.71 -6.79
C MET A 552 12.39 -30.12 -6.24
N ASN A 553 11.75 -31.13 -6.86
CA ASN A 553 10.47 -31.62 -6.35
C ASN A 553 10.63 -32.18 -4.92
N ARG A 554 11.72 -32.91 -4.64
CA ARG A 554 12.03 -33.37 -3.27
C ARG A 554 12.24 -32.21 -2.28
N LYS A 555 12.91 -31.12 -2.72
CA LYS A 555 13.11 -29.92 -1.89
C LYS A 555 11.78 -29.23 -1.64
N LYS A 556 10.90 -29.11 -2.65
CA LYS A 556 9.54 -28.55 -2.49
C LYS A 556 8.71 -29.38 -1.50
N ASP A 557 8.76 -30.72 -1.60
CA ASP A 557 8.05 -31.62 -0.66
C ASP A 557 8.55 -31.43 0.78
N HIS A 558 9.85 -31.23 0.99
CA HIS A 558 10.42 -30.97 2.31
C HIS A 558 9.96 -29.59 2.85
N LEU A 559 10.08 -28.54 2.03
CA LEU A 559 9.65 -27.20 2.38
C LEU A 559 8.13 -27.13 2.69
N SER A 560 7.32 -27.90 1.96
CA SER A 560 5.89 -28.03 2.24
C SER A 560 5.61 -28.64 3.62
N LYS A 561 6.38 -29.67 4.02
CA LYS A 561 6.28 -30.26 5.36
C LYS A 561 6.72 -29.29 6.45
N ASP A 562 7.78 -28.53 6.21
CA ASP A 562 8.26 -27.49 7.15
C ASP A 562 7.20 -26.41 7.33
N LEU A 563 6.55 -25.96 6.26
CA LEU A 563 5.44 -25.00 6.33
C LEU A 563 4.29 -25.54 7.20
N VAL A 564 3.83 -26.77 6.95
CA VAL A 564 2.76 -27.39 7.74
C VAL A 564 3.16 -27.53 9.21
N SER A 565 4.42 -27.92 9.49
CA SER A 565 4.93 -28.05 10.86
C SER A 565 4.93 -26.72 11.60
N ILE A 566 5.49 -25.66 11.00
CA ILE A 566 5.52 -24.32 11.59
C ILE A 566 4.10 -23.80 11.80
N SER A 567 3.23 -23.95 10.79
CA SER A 567 1.82 -23.50 10.86
C SER A 567 1.09 -24.17 12.05
N LYS A 568 1.20 -25.47 12.20
CA LYS A 568 0.56 -26.21 13.31
C LYS A 568 1.16 -25.85 14.67
N GLN A 569 2.48 -25.69 14.75
CA GLN A 569 3.16 -25.40 16.02
C GLN A 569 2.81 -24.01 16.57
N TYR A 570 2.72 -23.01 15.71
CA TYR A 570 2.50 -21.60 16.13
C TYR A 570 1.08 -21.09 15.88
N GLY A 571 0.21 -21.94 15.30
CA GLY A 571 -1.17 -21.54 15.00
C GLY A 571 -1.26 -20.47 13.92
N VAL A 572 -0.37 -20.47 12.91
CA VAL A 572 -0.35 -19.47 11.82
C VAL A 572 -0.67 -20.13 10.49
N ILE A 573 -1.69 -19.64 9.79
CA ILE A 573 -2.08 -20.17 8.49
C ILE A 573 -1.00 -19.91 7.41
N SER A 574 -0.87 -20.84 6.46
CA SER A 574 0.00 -20.74 5.28
C SER A 574 -0.73 -21.30 4.05
N LYS A 575 -0.21 -21.09 2.85
CA LYS A 575 -0.78 -21.66 1.62
C LYS A 575 -0.96 -23.20 1.61
N ASN A 576 -0.26 -23.91 2.51
CA ASN A 576 -0.32 -25.38 2.63
C ASN A 576 -1.22 -25.83 3.79
N THR A 577 -1.86 -24.91 4.52
CA THR A 577 -2.68 -25.21 5.71
C THR A 577 -3.96 -24.40 5.71
N SER A 578 -5.01 -24.97 6.32
CA SER A 578 -6.29 -24.29 6.52
C SER A 578 -6.78 -24.48 7.94
N TYR A 579 -7.58 -23.55 8.47
CA TYR A 579 -8.31 -23.75 9.70
C TYR A 579 -9.62 -24.50 9.42
N VAL A 580 -9.91 -25.54 10.19
CA VAL A 580 -11.18 -26.25 10.15
C VAL A 580 -11.79 -26.35 11.54
N ALA A 581 -13.08 -26.04 11.66
CA ALA A 581 -13.86 -26.21 12.89
C ALA A 581 -15.10 -27.04 12.57
N ILE A 582 -15.40 -28.07 13.39
CA ILE A 582 -16.50 -29.00 13.15
C ILE A 582 -17.45 -29.03 14.36
N GLU A 583 -18.71 -28.75 14.11
CA GLU A 583 -19.79 -28.80 15.06
C GLU A 583 -20.55 -30.15 14.91
N LYS A 584 -20.26 -31.10 15.79
CA LYS A 584 -20.99 -32.37 15.79
C LYS A 584 -22.45 -32.16 16.20
N ARG A 585 -23.36 -32.62 15.35
CA ARG A 585 -24.83 -32.56 15.57
C ARG A 585 -25.40 -33.96 15.75
N ALA A 586 -26.51 -34.07 16.44
CA ALA A 586 -27.27 -35.32 16.50
C ALA A 586 -27.82 -35.65 15.10
N ALA A 587 -27.63 -36.86 14.61
CA ALA A 587 -28.16 -37.28 13.33
C ALA A 587 -29.70 -37.15 13.33
N ILE A 588 -30.22 -36.41 12.40
CA ILE A 588 -31.67 -36.33 12.15
C ILE A 588 -31.97 -37.45 11.14
N GLU A 589 -32.65 -38.52 11.57
CA GLU A 589 -33.07 -39.56 10.66
C GLU A 589 -34.12 -39.02 9.66
N GLY A 590 -33.84 -39.13 8.38
CA GLY A 590 -34.80 -38.98 7.30
C GLY A 590 -34.76 -37.74 6.43
N ASP A 591 -33.75 -36.89 6.53
CA ASP A 591 -33.64 -35.73 5.64
C ASP A 591 -32.68 -36.03 4.48
N ASP A 592 -33.18 -35.88 3.26
CA ASP A 592 -32.34 -35.69 2.06
C ASP A 592 -31.59 -34.38 2.24
N HIS A 593 -30.32 -34.43 2.67
CA HIS A 593 -29.47 -33.25 2.98
C HIS A 593 -29.07 -32.53 1.68
N GLU A 594 -30.02 -31.89 1.00
CA GLU A 594 -29.73 -30.96 -0.08
C GLU A 594 -29.22 -29.66 0.51
N ILE A 595 -27.89 -29.46 0.44
CA ILE A 595 -27.23 -28.23 0.85
C ILE A 595 -27.18 -27.26 -0.35
N VAL A 596 -27.59 -26.05 -0.16
CA VAL A 596 -27.59 -25.03 -1.22
C VAL A 596 -26.40 -24.11 -1.06
N LEU A 597 -25.51 -24.08 -2.07
CA LEU A 597 -24.34 -23.19 -2.11
C LEU A 597 -24.77 -21.73 -2.31
N ARG A 598 -24.24 -20.84 -1.49
CA ARG A 598 -24.43 -19.37 -1.56
C ARG A 598 -23.07 -18.67 -1.57
N LYS A 599 -22.66 -18.14 -2.72
CA LYS A 599 -21.48 -17.27 -2.83
C LYS A 599 -21.89 -15.85 -2.40
N VAL A 600 -21.22 -15.32 -1.38
CA VAL A 600 -21.45 -13.95 -0.89
C VAL A 600 -20.79 -12.96 -1.86
N PRO A 601 -21.54 -11.98 -2.43
CA PRO A 601 -20.96 -10.99 -3.32
C PRO A 601 -20.12 -9.97 -2.53
N VAL A 602 -19.06 -9.46 -3.18
CA VAL A 602 -18.21 -8.38 -2.65
C VAL A 602 -18.60 -7.07 -3.35
N MET A 603 -18.48 -5.95 -2.64
CA MET A 603 -18.76 -4.63 -3.19
C MET A 603 -17.61 -4.21 -4.14
N LEU A 604 -17.96 -3.65 -5.29
CA LEU A 604 -16.98 -3.05 -6.19
C LEU A 604 -16.31 -1.85 -5.52
N ALA A 605 -15.00 -1.72 -5.72
CA ALA A 605 -14.24 -0.58 -5.20
C ALA A 605 -14.77 0.74 -5.78
N LYS A 606 -14.93 1.75 -4.93
CA LYS A 606 -15.39 3.07 -5.31
C LYS A 606 -14.45 3.69 -6.34
N GLY A 607 -15.01 4.20 -7.46
CA GLY A 607 -14.21 4.82 -8.51
C GLY A 607 -13.40 3.84 -9.37
N TRP A 608 -13.67 2.53 -9.31
CA TRP A 608 -13.09 1.57 -10.24
C TRP A 608 -13.54 1.85 -11.66
N GLY A 609 -12.57 2.19 -12.56
CA GLY A 609 -12.82 2.73 -13.89
C GLY A 609 -13.32 1.71 -14.95
N GLY A 610 -13.46 0.43 -14.58
CA GLY A 610 -13.92 -0.64 -15.49
C GLY A 610 -15.39 -0.58 -15.90
N ILE A 611 -16.19 0.27 -15.24
CA ILE A 611 -17.62 0.47 -15.56
C ILE A 611 -17.84 1.95 -15.89
N THR A 612 -18.10 2.26 -17.16
CA THR A 612 -18.69 3.55 -17.52
C THR A 612 -20.11 3.58 -16.97
N ALA A 613 -20.36 4.43 -15.98
CA ALA A 613 -21.67 4.60 -15.37
C ALA A 613 -22.62 5.31 -16.34
N GLU A 614 -23.22 4.58 -17.27
CA GLU A 614 -24.51 4.99 -17.83
C GLU A 614 -25.61 4.36 -16.97
N PRO A 615 -26.60 5.12 -16.48
CA PRO A 615 -27.71 4.56 -15.74
C PRO A 615 -28.51 3.63 -16.67
N ILE A 616 -28.52 2.33 -16.34
CA ILE A 616 -29.37 1.37 -17.04
C ILE A 616 -30.81 1.70 -16.63
N PRO A 617 -31.72 2.03 -17.57
CA PRO A 617 -33.13 2.23 -17.23
C PRO A 617 -33.72 0.90 -16.72
N LEU A 618 -34.37 0.94 -15.59
CA LEU A 618 -35.15 -0.14 -14.99
C LEU A 618 -36.27 -0.56 -15.96
N TYR A 619 -36.00 -1.56 -16.81
CA TYR A 619 -37.05 -2.27 -17.53
C TYR A 619 -37.43 -3.55 -16.82
N SER A 620 -38.72 -3.69 -16.56
CA SER A 620 -39.36 -4.81 -15.92
C SER A 620 -39.23 -6.11 -16.70
N ASP A 621 -38.95 -7.16 -15.95
CA ASP A 621 -39.27 -8.57 -16.21
C ASP A 621 -38.87 -9.24 -17.54
N LYS A 622 -38.07 -10.29 -17.40
CA LYS A 622 -37.82 -11.42 -18.34
C LYS A 622 -36.50 -11.55 -19.10
N SER A 623 -35.34 -11.08 -18.62
CA SER A 623 -34.07 -11.46 -19.27
C SER A 623 -32.77 -11.24 -18.47
N LEU A 624 -32.82 -11.38 -17.14
CA LEU A 624 -31.65 -11.13 -16.28
C LEU A 624 -30.57 -12.22 -16.28
N SER A 625 -30.83 -13.39 -16.87
CA SER A 625 -29.85 -14.48 -17.01
C SER A 625 -28.82 -14.29 -18.13
N ILE A 626 -28.96 -13.26 -18.97
CA ILE A 626 -28.06 -13.01 -20.14
C ILE A 626 -27.16 -11.78 -19.90
N VAL A 627 -27.44 -10.91 -18.93
CA VAL A 627 -26.71 -9.65 -18.71
C VAL A 627 -25.40 -9.87 -17.96
N CYS A 628 -25.27 -10.91 -17.15
CA CYS A 628 -24.00 -11.22 -16.45
C CYS A 628 -22.88 -11.69 -17.38
N CYS A 629 -23.19 -12.28 -18.54
CA CYS A 629 -22.18 -12.72 -19.52
C CYS A 629 -21.72 -11.62 -20.47
N SER A 630 -22.41 -10.48 -20.57
CA SER A 630 -22.04 -9.40 -21.51
C SER A 630 -21.14 -8.32 -20.94
N ILE A 631 -20.92 -8.29 -19.61
CA ILE A 631 -20.05 -7.31 -18.93
C ILE A 631 -18.55 -7.67 -19.08
N ALA A 632 -18.23 -8.91 -19.42
CA ALA A 632 -16.86 -9.41 -19.57
C ALA A 632 -16.22 -9.16 -20.96
N LYS A 633 -16.85 -8.38 -21.86
CA LYS A 633 -16.21 -8.04 -23.16
C LYS A 633 -15.43 -6.74 -23.06
N PRO A 634 -14.09 -6.80 -23.26
CA PRO A 634 -13.22 -5.62 -23.30
C PRO A 634 -13.70 -4.57 -24.32
N ALA A 635 -13.50 -3.29 -24.00
CA ALA A 635 -13.93 -2.15 -24.83
C ALA A 635 -13.42 -2.16 -26.30
N PHE A 636 -12.35 -2.90 -26.62
CA PHE A 636 -11.76 -3.01 -27.94
C PHE A 636 -12.61 -3.79 -28.98
N MET A 637 -13.67 -4.50 -28.60
CA MET A 637 -14.56 -5.22 -29.51
C MET A 637 -15.73 -4.38 -30.06
N ARG A 638 -15.84 -3.11 -29.72
CA ARG A 638 -16.80 -2.20 -30.30
C ARG A 638 -16.22 -1.59 -31.59
N LYS A 639 -16.70 -2.05 -32.74
CA LYS A 639 -16.35 -1.44 -34.06
C LYS A 639 -16.69 0.05 -34.05
N ALA A 640 -15.68 0.89 -34.33
CA ALA A 640 -15.83 2.32 -34.49
C ALA A 640 -16.84 2.63 -35.64
N GLN A 641 -17.87 3.40 -35.33
CA GLN A 641 -18.59 4.22 -36.33
C GLN A 641 -18.11 5.67 -36.17
N PRO A 642 -17.93 6.40 -37.24
CA PRO A 642 -17.37 7.75 -37.21
C PRO A 642 -18.39 8.74 -36.64
N MET A 643 -18.00 9.42 -35.55
CA MET A 643 -18.73 10.56 -34.98
C MET A 643 -18.42 11.82 -35.80
N SER A 644 -19.46 12.50 -36.25
CA SER A 644 -19.44 13.85 -36.80
C SER A 644 -19.13 14.89 -35.71
N TYR A 645 -18.30 15.85 -36.07
CA TYR A 645 -17.93 17.00 -35.23
C TYR A 645 -19.16 17.85 -34.85
N PHE A 646 -19.31 18.07 -33.51
CA PHE A 646 -20.06 19.24 -33.03
C PHE A 646 -19.09 20.18 -32.32
N THR A 647 -19.12 21.41 -32.74
CA THR A 647 -18.37 22.53 -32.15
C THR A 647 -18.96 22.89 -30.78
N SER A 648 -18.08 22.99 -29.77
CA SER A 648 -18.45 23.43 -28.45
C SER A 648 -18.55 24.97 -28.39
N ASP A 649 -19.75 25.47 -28.11
CA ASP A 649 -19.93 26.82 -27.56
C ASP A 649 -19.68 26.75 -26.04
N GLN A 650 -18.72 27.52 -25.59
CA GLN A 650 -18.54 27.84 -24.17
C GLN A 650 -19.69 28.73 -23.72
N GLN A 651 -20.51 28.26 -22.80
CA GLN A 651 -21.39 29.12 -22.03
C GLN A 651 -20.78 29.32 -20.62
N ASP A 652 -20.46 30.57 -20.32
CA ASP A 652 -20.13 31.02 -18.94
C ASP A 652 -21.33 30.81 -18.04
N VAL A 653 -21.13 30.11 -16.92
CA VAL A 653 -22.15 29.93 -15.89
C VAL A 653 -22.23 31.22 -15.08
N SER A 654 -23.40 31.87 -15.07
CA SER A 654 -23.62 33.11 -14.33
C SER A 654 -23.92 32.89 -12.84
N ASP A 655 -23.61 33.87 -12.00
CA ASP A 655 -23.83 33.85 -10.54
C ASP A 655 -25.30 33.60 -10.10
N GLU A 656 -26.25 33.69 -11.00
CA GLU A 656 -27.68 33.41 -10.71
C GLU A 656 -28.02 31.93 -10.66
N ASP A 657 -27.26 31.05 -11.31
CA ASP A 657 -27.49 29.58 -11.32
C ASP A 657 -27.14 28.93 -9.97
N ILE A 658 -26.39 29.59 -9.09
CA ILE A 658 -25.99 29.13 -7.77
C ILE A 658 -27.14 29.25 -6.76
N LEU A 659 -28.13 30.08 -7.01
CA LEU A 659 -29.26 30.33 -6.09
C LEU A 659 -30.37 29.26 -6.13
N GLU A 660 -30.42 28.44 -7.16
CA GLU A 660 -31.43 27.39 -7.30
C GLU A 660 -31.02 26.00 -6.75
N MET A 661 -29.80 25.84 -6.24
CA MET A 661 -29.34 24.56 -5.66
C MET A 661 -29.97 24.32 -4.28
N PRO A 662 -30.39 23.07 -3.98
CA PRO A 662 -30.95 22.71 -2.66
C PRO A 662 -30.01 23.02 -1.50
N VAL A 663 -30.58 23.48 -0.38
CA VAL A 663 -29.84 23.97 0.80
C VAL A 663 -28.83 22.95 1.38
N PHE A 664 -29.08 21.65 1.21
CA PHE A 664 -28.16 20.61 1.68
C PHE A 664 -26.87 20.52 0.85
N LEU A 665 -26.91 20.84 -0.44
CA LEU A 665 -25.71 20.90 -1.29
C LEU A 665 -24.84 22.13 -1.01
N ARG A 666 -25.42 23.24 -0.55
CA ARG A 666 -24.67 24.44 -0.11
C ARG A 666 -23.92 24.20 1.21
N ARG A 667 -24.39 23.30 2.07
CA ARG A 667 -23.69 22.96 3.32
C ARG A 667 -22.49 22.03 3.11
N SER A 668 -22.45 21.22 2.05
CA SER A 668 -21.34 20.32 1.79
C SER A 668 -20.10 21.02 1.24
N THR A 669 -20.26 22.06 0.41
CA THR A 669 -19.11 22.86 -0.11
C THR A 669 -18.48 23.75 0.98
N SER A 670 -19.29 24.36 1.86
CA SER A 670 -18.77 25.20 2.95
C SER A 670 -18.15 24.39 4.11
N ALA A 671 -18.46 23.09 4.23
CA ALA A 671 -17.86 22.20 5.23
C ALA A 671 -16.51 21.61 4.75
N LEU A 672 -16.31 21.43 3.43
CA LEU A 672 -15.02 21.02 2.88
C LEU A 672 -13.96 22.15 3.02
N GLU A 673 -14.34 23.42 2.87
CA GLU A 673 -13.41 24.53 3.03
C GLU A 673 -13.01 24.84 4.49
N ARG A 674 -13.75 24.34 5.48
CA ARG A 674 -13.48 24.60 6.91
C ARG A 674 -12.60 23.56 7.61
N SER A 675 -12.17 22.50 6.93
CA SER A 675 -11.39 21.40 7.52
C SER A 675 -9.94 21.30 7.05
N ILE A 676 -9.47 22.26 6.21
CA ILE A 676 -8.05 22.29 5.82
C ILE A 676 -7.26 22.85 7.01
N SER A 677 -6.41 22.02 7.63
CA SER A 677 -5.54 22.45 8.71
C SER A 677 -4.55 23.52 8.21
N SER A 678 -4.07 24.39 9.12
CA SER A 678 -3.03 25.36 8.74
C SER A 678 -1.76 24.70 8.20
N SER A 679 -1.52 23.44 8.57
CA SER A 679 -0.43 22.59 8.07
C SER A 679 -0.65 22.17 6.61
N ASP A 680 -1.88 21.78 6.26
CA ASP A 680 -2.20 21.31 4.89
C ASP A 680 -2.10 22.47 3.90
N LYS A 681 -2.55 23.68 4.27
CA LYS A 681 -2.42 24.89 3.44
C LYS A 681 -0.95 25.23 3.19
N LYS A 682 -0.10 25.17 4.22
CA LYS A 682 1.34 25.39 4.06
C LYS A 682 2.02 24.34 3.19
N GLN A 683 1.56 23.09 3.27
CA GLN A 683 2.07 22.01 2.41
C GLN A 683 1.65 22.21 0.95
N GLU A 684 0.48 22.73 0.70
CA GLU A 684 0.01 23.09 -0.64
C GLU A 684 0.83 24.23 -1.24
N GLU A 685 1.05 25.31 -0.49
CA GLU A 685 1.94 26.43 -0.86
C GLU A 685 3.36 25.90 -1.20
N LEU A 686 3.91 25.01 -0.37
CA LEU A 686 5.19 24.38 -0.62
C LEU A 686 5.24 23.64 -1.97
N MET A 687 4.21 22.84 -2.27
CA MET A 687 4.20 22.04 -3.51
C MET A 687 4.09 22.92 -4.76
N HIS A 688 3.33 24.02 -4.71
CA HIS A 688 3.29 24.99 -5.79
C HIS A 688 4.69 25.60 -6.03
N ILE A 689 5.40 26.00 -4.97
CA ILE A 689 6.77 26.50 -5.07
C ILE A 689 7.69 25.47 -5.73
N LEU A 690 7.67 24.21 -5.26
CA LEU A 690 8.52 23.15 -5.80
C LEU A 690 8.21 22.81 -7.27
N SER A 691 6.96 22.99 -7.71
CA SER A 691 6.58 22.79 -9.12
C SER A 691 7.21 23.81 -10.07
N CYS A 692 7.68 24.95 -9.57
CA CYS A 692 8.32 26.00 -10.36
C CYS A 692 9.81 25.74 -10.64
N GLN A 693 10.39 24.61 -10.18
CA GLN A 693 11.79 24.28 -10.48
C GLN A 693 11.98 23.86 -11.94
N GLN A 694 13.01 24.39 -12.58
CA GLN A 694 13.44 24.02 -13.93
C GLN A 694 14.39 22.79 -13.93
N PRO A 695 14.54 22.09 -15.06
CA PRO A 695 15.41 20.89 -15.17
C PRO A 695 16.85 21.12 -14.71
N GLN A 696 17.42 22.29 -15.03
CA GLN A 696 18.77 22.67 -14.63
C GLN A 696 18.95 23.01 -13.15
N GLY A 697 17.86 23.17 -12.40
CA GLY A 697 17.83 23.45 -10.97
C GLY A 697 17.32 24.86 -10.59
N GLY A 698 17.24 25.81 -11.52
CA GLY A 698 16.74 27.15 -11.24
C GLY A 698 15.22 27.19 -10.97
N PHE A 699 14.75 28.10 -10.12
CA PHE A 699 13.30 28.35 -9.89
C PHE A 699 12.80 29.53 -10.73
N ILE A 700 11.74 29.30 -11.49
CA ILE A 700 11.06 30.39 -12.21
C ILE A 700 10.15 31.18 -11.26
N TRP A 701 9.79 32.39 -11.67
CA TRP A 701 8.90 33.28 -10.91
C TRP A 701 7.59 32.61 -10.55
N SER A 702 7.24 32.66 -9.25
CA SER A 702 5.97 32.17 -8.71
C SER A 702 5.27 33.27 -7.92
N ARG A 703 3.94 33.38 -8.10
CA ARG A 703 3.12 34.28 -7.32
C ARG A 703 3.08 33.83 -5.84
N ASP A 704 3.07 32.53 -5.59
CA ASP A 704 3.06 31.98 -4.24
C ASP A 704 4.27 32.41 -3.41
N VAL A 705 5.47 32.43 -4.01
CA VAL A 705 6.69 32.93 -3.34
C VAL A 705 6.57 34.43 -3.03
N ALA A 706 6.03 35.22 -3.95
CA ALA A 706 5.82 36.64 -3.76
C ALA A 706 4.83 36.91 -2.61
N ASP A 707 3.68 36.22 -2.64
CA ASP A 707 2.61 36.38 -1.64
C ASP A 707 3.08 36.01 -0.23
N ILE A 708 3.88 34.89 -0.10
CA ILE A 708 4.46 34.47 1.19
C ILE A 708 5.45 35.49 1.74
N LEU A 709 6.14 36.24 0.88
CA LEU A 709 7.07 37.31 1.27
C LEU A 709 6.35 38.63 1.52
N GLY A 710 5.07 38.76 1.14
CA GLY A 710 4.31 39.97 1.22
C GLY A 710 4.75 41.05 0.20
N LEU A 711 5.30 40.61 -0.95
CA LEU A 711 5.83 41.43 -2.02
C LEU A 711 5.09 41.11 -3.34
N SER A 712 5.02 42.10 -4.23
CA SER A 712 4.52 41.87 -5.59
C SER A 712 5.62 41.27 -6.50
N LEU A 713 5.24 40.58 -7.56
CA LEU A 713 6.19 40.11 -8.58
C LEU A 713 6.97 41.26 -9.26
N GLU A 714 6.37 42.44 -9.36
CA GLU A 714 7.01 43.61 -9.93
C GLU A 714 8.11 44.16 -9.01
N GLU A 715 7.88 44.20 -7.69
CA GLU A 715 8.90 44.56 -6.70
C GLU A 715 10.08 43.58 -6.70
N LEU A 716 9.81 42.29 -6.71
CA LEU A 716 10.85 41.25 -6.79
C LEU A 716 11.69 41.35 -8.08
N ARG A 717 11.05 41.63 -9.22
CA ARG A 717 11.74 41.88 -10.49
C ARG A 717 12.61 43.10 -10.45
N ALA A 718 12.10 44.21 -9.91
CA ALA A 718 12.86 45.42 -9.75
C ALA A 718 14.09 45.26 -8.86
N MET A 719 14.02 44.38 -7.83
CA MET A 719 15.17 44.03 -7.02
C MET A 719 16.20 43.21 -7.83
N ALA A 720 15.75 42.23 -8.63
CA ALA A 720 16.64 41.47 -9.50
C ALA A 720 17.32 42.32 -10.58
N ASP A 721 16.62 43.34 -11.12
CA ASP A 721 17.18 44.26 -12.12
C ASP A 721 18.32 45.10 -11.57
N GLN A 722 18.35 45.42 -10.26
CA GLN A 722 19.43 46.10 -9.59
C GLN A 722 20.72 45.27 -9.44
N MET A 723 20.66 43.98 -9.76
CA MET A 723 21.80 43.07 -9.64
C MET A 723 22.86 43.30 -10.71
N ILE A 724 24.08 43.46 -10.27
CA ILE A 724 25.26 43.57 -11.13
C ILE A 724 25.96 42.21 -11.20
N VAL A 725 26.23 41.71 -12.40
CA VAL A 725 26.90 40.44 -12.65
C VAL A 725 28.14 40.65 -13.51
N LYS A 726 29.17 39.82 -13.29
CA LYS A 726 30.45 39.87 -14.01
C LYS A 726 30.46 39.03 -15.31
N ALA A 727 29.52 38.13 -15.44
CA ALA A 727 29.40 37.27 -16.61
C ALA A 727 27.95 37.25 -17.10
N ASP A 728 27.74 36.86 -18.35
CA ASP A 728 26.39 36.72 -18.92
C ASP A 728 25.64 35.59 -18.24
N CYS A 729 24.52 35.89 -17.58
CA CYS A 729 23.63 34.96 -16.87
C CYS A 729 22.20 35.52 -16.78
N ASP A 730 21.25 34.63 -16.56
CA ASP A 730 19.89 35.02 -16.26
C ASP A 730 19.80 35.50 -14.79
N LYS A 731 19.88 36.84 -14.63
CA LYS A 731 19.83 37.51 -13.33
C LYS A 731 18.55 37.19 -12.57
N HIS A 732 17.42 37.15 -13.27
CA HIS A 732 16.11 36.90 -12.68
C HIS A 732 16.00 35.48 -12.16
N LEU A 733 16.45 34.48 -12.93
CA LEU A 733 16.46 33.08 -12.53
C LEU A 733 17.38 32.86 -11.32
N LEU A 734 18.56 33.49 -11.33
CA LEU A 734 19.54 33.40 -10.26
C LEU A 734 19.00 33.99 -8.95
N PHE A 735 18.47 35.23 -9.01
CA PHE A 735 17.90 35.94 -7.87
C PHE A 735 16.75 35.15 -7.24
N PHE A 736 15.81 34.73 -8.09
CA PHE A 736 14.60 34.05 -7.61
C PHE A 736 14.89 32.65 -7.06
N THR A 737 15.86 31.94 -7.65
CA THR A 737 16.28 30.65 -7.14
C THR A 737 16.86 30.74 -5.73
N MET A 738 17.75 31.71 -5.51
CA MET A 738 18.34 31.93 -4.19
C MET A 738 17.31 32.35 -3.15
N LEU A 739 16.41 33.25 -3.51
CA LEU A 739 15.31 33.70 -2.67
C LEU A 739 14.38 32.54 -2.30
N THR A 740 14.08 31.67 -3.24
CA THR A 740 13.23 30.51 -3.03
C THR A 740 13.89 29.48 -2.09
N ILE A 741 15.19 29.22 -2.25
CA ILE A 741 15.94 28.34 -1.36
C ILE A 741 15.92 28.87 0.08
N GLU A 742 16.18 30.16 0.27
CA GLU A 742 16.18 30.78 1.60
C GLU A 742 14.77 30.75 2.24
N LEU A 743 13.72 31.02 1.44
CA LEU A 743 12.32 30.89 1.89
C LEU A 743 11.99 29.47 2.34
N LEU A 744 12.36 28.45 1.55
CA LEU A 744 12.11 27.06 1.90
C LEU A 744 12.82 26.67 3.20
N THR A 745 14.07 27.11 3.36
CA THR A 745 14.87 26.84 4.55
C THR A 745 14.30 27.51 5.82
N LYS A 746 13.85 28.76 5.72
CA LYS A 746 13.34 29.52 6.89
C LYS A 746 11.89 29.23 7.24
N LYS A 747 10.98 29.23 6.26
CA LYS A 747 9.51 29.10 6.50
C LYS A 747 8.95 27.71 6.39
N PHE A 748 9.61 26.80 5.68
CA PHE A 748 9.17 25.42 5.45
C PHE A 748 10.12 24.37 6.03
N SER A 749 10.94 24.71 7.03
CA SER A 749 11.87 23.80 7.70
C SER A 749 11.18 22.56 8.27
N GLN A 750 9.95 22.68 8.76
CA GLN A 750 9.14 21.56 9.24
C GLN A 750 8.80 20.52 8.16
N PHE A 751 8.92 20.87 6.86
CA PHE A 751 8.71 20.01 5.70
C PHE A 751 10.02 19.69 4.96
N GLU A 752 11.16 19.83 5.63
CA GLU A 752 12.49 19.64 5.01
C GLU A 752 12.61 18.32 4.25
N SER A 753 12.05 17.24 4.79
CA SER A 753 12.00 15.95 4.12
C SER A 753 11.30 15.96 2.76
N SER A 754 10.38 16.91 2.54
CA SER A 754 9.60 17.01 1.29
C SER A 754 10.29 17.83 0.21
N TRP A 755 11.22 18.72 0.54
CA TRP A 755 11.84 19.62 -0.43
C TRP A 755 13.37 19.48 -0.56
N ARG A 756 14.03 18.82 0.37
CA ARG A 756 15.49 18.76 0.46
C ARG A 756 16.15 18.30 -0.85
N ALA A 757 15.71 17.20 -1.45
CA ALA A 757 16.31 16.66 -2.68
C ALA A 757 16.18 17.64 -3.87
N ILE A 758 15.06 18.36 -3.95
CA ILE A 758 14.81 19.36 -4.99
C ILE A 758 15.72 20.58 -4.76
N VAL A 759 15.83 21.05 -3.51
CA VAL A 759 16.69 22.17 -3.15
C VAL A 759 18.18 21.85 -3.29
N GLU A 760 18.63 20.65 -3.00
CA GLU A 760 20.02 20.21 -3.21
C GLU A 760 20.43 20.36 -4.68
N LYS A 761 19.56 19.99 -5.63
CA LYS A 761 19.76 20.22 -7.05
C LYS A 761 19.87 21.72 -7.39
N SER A 762 18.96 22.53 -6.83
CA SER A 762 18.99 24.00 -7.01
C SER A 762 20.22 24.64 -6.39
N ALA A 763 20.64 24.18 -5.22
CA ALA A 763 21.85 24.66 -4.54
C ALA A 763 23.11 24.37 -5.35
N SER A 764 23.23 23.16 -5.93
CA SER A 764 24.35 22.79 -6.80
C SER A 764 24.41 23.64 -8.06
N TRP A 765 23.27 23.86 -8.73
CA TRP A 765 23.18 24.75 -9.86
C TRP A 765 23.53 26.19 -9.47
N LEU A 766 22.97 26.69 -8.37
CA LEU A 766 23.20 28.03 -7.87
C LEU A 766 24.66 28.28 -7.51
N GLN A 767 25.34 27.33 -6.87
CA GLN A 767 26.76 27.43 -6.52
C GLN A 767 27.66 27.62 -7.75
N ASN A 768 27.38 26.87 -8.84
CA ASN A 768 28.10 27.02 -10.12
C ASN A 768 27.86 28.39 -10.73
N GLU A 769 26.57 28.89 -10.72
CA GLU A 769 26.24 30.19 -11.27
C GLU A 769 26.85 31.34 -10.43
N LEU A 770 26.83 31.26 -9.10
CA LEU A 770 27.43 32.25 -8.20
C LEU A 770 28.96 32.36 -8.42
N GLN A 771 29.66 31.25 -8.59
CA GLN A 771 31.07 31.26 -8.90
C GLN A 771 31.37 31.91 -10.26
N ARG A 772 30.52 31.65 -11.28
CA ARG A 772 30.65 32.16 -12.63
C ARG A 772 30.30 33.64 -12.74
N CYS A 773 29.20 34.06 -12.13
CA CYS A 773 28.59 35.38 -12.36
C CYS A 773 28.93 36.38 -11.28
N GLN A 774 29.34 35.99 -10.09
CA GLN A 774 29.67 36.82 -8.92
C GLN A 774 28.65 37.99 -8.72
N PRO A 775 27.37 37.70 -8.51
CA PRO A 775 26.33 38.74 -8.47
C PRO A 775 26.41 39.57 -7.21
N THR A 776 26.16 40.88 -7.35
CA THR A 776 26.09 41.82 -6.24
C THR A 776 24.91 42.75 -6.38
N ILE A 777 24.31 43.19 -5.24
CA ILE A 777 23.30 44.24 -5.17
C ILE A 777 23.81 45.29 -4.19
N ASN A 778 23.89 46.52 -4.64
CA ASN A 778 24.45 47.65 -3.86
C ASN A 778 25.85 47.38 -3.29
N GLY A 779 26.69 46.65 -4.02
CA GLY A 779 28.06 46.30 -3.60
C GLY A 779 28.13 45.15 -2.57
N ILE A 780 27.04 44.56 -2.22
CA ILE A 780 26.97 43.39 -1.32
C ILE A 780 26.72 42.13 -2.18
N ASP A 781 27.45 41.03 -1.91
CA ASP A 781 27.18 39.80 -2.62
C ASP A 781 25.73 39.31 -2.39
N LEU A 782 25.19 38.61 -3.41
CA LEU A 782 23.76 38.26 -3.46
C LEU A 782 23.34 37.41 -2.25
N GLU A 783 24.19 36.52 -1.80
CA GLU A 783 23.88 35.63 -0.67
C GLU A 783 23.72 36.40 0.63
N ASN A 784 24.66 37.29 0.94
CA ASN A 784 24.58 38.13 2.12
C ASN A 784 23.44 39.18 2.04
N TRP A 785 23.09 39.61 0.83
CA TRP A 785 21.99 40.53 0.64
C TRP A 785 20.62 39.86 0.88
N ILE A 786 20.38 38.64 0.32
CA ILE A 786 19.12 37.90 0.48
C ILE A 786 18.90 37.46 1.94
N ARG A 787 19.95 37.11 2.67
CA ARG A 787 19.84 36.75 4.09
C ARG A 787 19.31 37.92 4.98
N ARG A 788 19.33 39.14 4.48
CA ARG A 788 18.82 40.35 5.17
C ARG A 788 17.35 40.66 4.89
N ILE A 789 16.79 40.05 3.85
CA ILE A 789 15.35 40.09 3.53
C ILE A 789 14.66 38.96 4.29
#